data_de2f84df1f13494d74bf507aafab6f52
#
_entry.id   de2f84df1f13494d74bf507aafab6f52
#
_cell.length_a   1.000
_cell.length_b   1.000
_cell.length_c   1.000
_cell.angle_alpha   90.00
_cell.angle_beta   90.00
_cell.angle_gamma   90.00
#
_symmetry.space_group_name_H-M   'P 1'
#
loop_
_entity.id
_entity.type
_entity.pdbx_description
1 polymer ?
#
loop_
_entity_poly.entity_id
_entity_poly.type
_entity_poly.pdbx_seq_one_letter_code
_entity_poly.pdbx_strand_id
1 'polypeptide(L)'
;MLTIYGSTSSGHAKSYYTQGDYYTKGNDETESQLTQFFGGSLSEKLGIGKQFDRETFDQLLDGRVNDEIQLGRKLGDKFEHRPGWDLTFSAPKSVSIMALMENGDTRLIEAHRQAVEETMKYIEENLAFVRRTIGDKNVLQKVEGLAYATFEHGTSRLLDPQLHSHNFVFNMALDEGKFRSLETKPMFDNMLKMGLLYRNELATACKRLGYELTQGKDGTFELSCVPDSLIKQFSKRREEIEQVAIEMDLHGGKQMQRAALLTRNSKIKANSATCKNMWHEEAEQHDFKPDNHIPEHLKQRNYEEHIQPKSERIEQAKQALTISIDHFSQFEAAFKMPELLEFTHQHALGNNTQEEYMKALMELKKEGVIFDSNLTSIKGQGHYLVTTKALDTEIGIINACRGGLGAFNPLYNERQIQSHIELVEQRSKEQGFSHGFTKGQAEAFTLALSTRDQFIGVNGRAGTGKTFMQKELKQMIEGAGYVMKGMAPTGEAAKKLQAESGIESHTIDSFLHKRETRKQVQRKSRRTKPKKKEFWVLDEASLANAQHFHDVMKAAREDNARVLFQGDIDQLGSVEWGKIFSLLIEHGMSSVEMAEIMRQKTEQGRKAVESAIDRDYKKVFDLLHTRTKTDARVSDLIEDWQKLPQEERDESLIVIPDIASRDMASEAIHEFKAERGEIGNDDHKLHILTNSRFSDAQKSYGRFYQVGHVVEFQKDFKRIGVKEGQRFVVVDKPDSDIETVHLAKLEDVPVHLLVNPADLSSYKWKAGGMTWNPNTIAGKAKRGVEVFNVKQRRFSLGEQFKWTKTDRQNRNGERGIIADINAQTGQMTLKYENGTSRTINLNDNDAHTLDYNYVKTAFVSQGLDAKRVFMMSEFHRRNLVNQKSFYVKLSRMKEFVHIYTNKSKERLIDALAARSGDKQSALEHATDRAKADLLKSTFARNVEESKHKEKATKNHSAASKEDKTKSKEIRQFQKVNFRKGFSR
;
A
#
# COMPACT_ATOMS: atom_id res chain seq x y z
N MET A 1 22.70 8.53 -5.67
CA MET A 1 22.31 7.09 -5.52
C MET A 1 23.16 6.48 -4.42
N LEU A 2 22.63 5.55 -3.60
CA LEU A 2 23.45 4.84 -2.60
C LEU A 2 23.70 3.40 -3.03
N THR A 3 24.96 2.96 -2.90
CA THR A 3 25.35 1.55 -3.06
C THR A 3 26.15 1.08 -1.84
N ILE A 4 26.04 -0.21 -1.48
CA ILE A 4 26.77 -0.80 -0.35
C ILE A 4 27.57 -2.01 -0.82
N TYR A 5 28.87 -2.00 -0.59
CA TYR A 5 29.78 -3.10 -0.90
C TYR A 5 30.55 -3.56 0.33
N GLY A 6 30.58 -4.88 0.58
CA GLY A 6 31.39 -5.45 1.64
C GLY A 6 32.82 -5.71 1.18
N SER A 7 33.81 -5.19 1.87
CA SER A 7 35.21 -5.56 1.65
C SER A 7 35.49 -6.96 2.23
N THR A 8 36.24 -7.77 1.47
CA THR A 8 36.54 -9.17 1.85
C THR A 8 37.94 -9.31 2.48
N SER A 9 38.86 -8.36 2.23
CA SER A 9 40.20 -8.37 2.78
C SER A 9 40.77 -6.97 3.03
N SER A 10 41.59 -6.80 4.07
CA SER A 10 42.27 -5.52 4.37
C SER A 10 43.22 -5.09 3.27
N GLY A 11 43.97 -6.05 2.67
CA GLY A 11 44.88 -5.77 1.56
C GLY A 11 44.19 -5.18 0.35
N HIS A 12 43.01 -5.72 -0.03
CA HIS A 12 42.22 -5.14 -1.13
C HIS A 12 41.68 -3.76 -0.79
N ALA A 13 41.19 -3.56 0.44
CA ALA A 13 40.70 -2.27 0.88
C ALA A 13 41.86 -1.22 0.92
N LYS A 14 43.02 -1.58 1.49
CA LYS A 14 44.20 -0.73 1.45
C LYS A 14 44.57 -0.31 0.05
N SER A 15 44.70 -1.28 -0.89
CA SER A 15 45.07 -0.97 -2.27
C SER A 15 44.01 -0.13 -3.00
N TYR A 16 42.73 -0.28 -2.63
CA TYR A 16 41.64 0.45 -3.28
C TYR A 16 41.56 1.91 -2.83
N TYR A 17 41.70 2.18 -1.53
CA TYR A 17 41.54 3.54 -0.96
C TYR A 17 42.86 4.29 -0.77
N THR A 18 43.98 3.60 -0.77
CA THR A 18 45.31 4.18 -0.46
C THR A 18 46.28 4.22 -1.65
N GLN A 19 45.93 3.68 -2.82
CA GLN A 19 46.69 4.00 -4.02
C GLN A 19 46.50 5.48 -4.32
N GLY A 20 47.47 6.28 -3.77
CA GLY A 20 47.46 7.74 -3.76
C GLY A 20 47.49 8.43 -5.11
N ASP A 21 47.49 7.68 -6.19
CA ASP A 21 47.36 8.15 -7.58
C ASP A 21 45.93 8.17 -8.09
N TYR A 22 44.94 8.03 -7.16
CA TYR A 22 43.54 8.09 -7.57
C TYR A 22 43.13 9.49 -8.01
N TYR A 23 43.72 10.49 -7.39
CA TYR A 23 43.52 11.90 -7.68
C TYR A 23 44.90 12.57 -7.67
N THR A 24 45.31 12.99 -8.84
CA THR A 24 46.43 13.88 -9.00
C THR A 24 46.22 15.08 -8.10
N LYS A 25 47.21 15.39 -7.26
CA LYS A 25 47.34 16.69 -6.58
C LYS A 25 47.44 17.75 -7.68
N GLY A 26 46.31 18.20 -8.22
CA GLY A 26 46.19 19.40 -9.03
C GLY A 26 46.16 20.61 -8.10
N ASN A 27 46.83 21.68 -8.46
CA ASN A 27 46.72 22.98 -7.79
C ASN A 27 45.41 23.70 -8.15
N ASP A 28 44.33 22.96 -8.39
CA ASP A 28 43.05 23.47 -8.87
C ASP A 28 42.10 23.73 -7.67
N GLU A 29 41.51 24.91 -7.61
CA GLU A 29 40.64 25.35 -6.50
C GLU A 29 39.47 24.37 -6.24
N THR A 30 38.94 23.70 -7.27
CA THR A 30 37.84 22.74 -7.13
C THR A 30 38.28 21.42 -6.49
N GLU A 31 39.49 20.91 -6.80
CA GLU A 31 40.04 19.71 -6.16
C GLU A 31 40.45 19.96 -4.72
N SER A 32 40.85 21.18 -4.39
CA SER A 32 41.17 21.54 -3.00
C SER A 32 39.97 21.51 -2.07
N GLN A 33 38.72 21.49 -2.61
CA GLN A 33 37.49 21.42 -1.84
C GLN A 33 37.02 19.98 -1.60
N LEU A 34 37.49 18.98 -2.36
CA LEU A 34 37.22 17.57 -2.11
C LEU A 34 38.10 17.08 -0.95
N THR A 35 37.46 16.53 0.08
CA THR A 35 38.08 16.24 1.37
C THR A 35 38.11 14.75 1.68
N GLN A 36 39.02 14.39 2.61
CA GLN A 36 39.07 13.08 3.24
C GLN A 36 39.02 13.31 4.76
N PHE A 37 38.16 12.57 5.46
CA PHE A 37 38.01 12.74 6.90
C PHE A 37 37.49 11.48 7.58
N PHE A 38 37.72 11.37 8.89
CA PHE A 38 37.05 10.38 9.73
C PHE A 38 35.76 10.95 10.30
N GLY A 39 34.75 10.10 10.44
CA GLY A 39 33.44 10.46 10.99
C GLY A 39 32.85 9.35 11.87
N GLY A 40 31.75 9.70 12.50
CA GLY A 40 30.99 8.82 13.40
C GLY A 40 31.36 8.97 14.86
N SER A 41 30.37 8.85 15.73
CA SER A 41 30.54 9.06 17.17
C SER A 41 31.45 8.03 17.84
N LEU A 42 31.63 6.86 17.27
CA LEU A 42 32.60 5.88 17.74
C LEU A 42 34.03 6.32 17.44
N SER A 43 34.31 6.98 16.31
CA SER A 43 35.63 7.56 16.03
C SER A 43 36.00 8.62 17.07
N GLU A 44 35.06 9.50 17.41
CA GLU A 44 35.27 10.51 18.47
C GLU A 44 35.54 9.88 19.85
N LYS A 45 34.78 8.84 20.23
CA LYS A 45 34.99 8.08 21.48
C LYS A 45 36.34 7.37 21.52
N LEU A 46 36.89 7.00 20.38
CA LEU A 46 38.21 6.36 20.27
C LEU A 46 39.36 7.39 20.20
N GLY A 47 39.05 8.69 20.24
CA GLY A 47 40.03 9.75 20.10
C GLY A 47 40.61 9.92 18.69
N ILE A 48 39.93 9.36 17.67
CA ILE A 48 40.35 9.53 16.30
C ILE A 48 39.90 10.92 15.84
N GLY A 49 40.86 11.76 15.47
CA GLY A 49 40.58 13.12 14.99
C GLY A 49 39.81 13.09 13.67
N LYS A 50 39.11 14.21 13.34
CA LYS A 50 38.38 14.31 12.05
C LYS A 50 39.33 14.31 10.86
N GLN A 51 40.56 14.82 11.01
CA GLN A 51 41.53 14.85 9.92
C GLN A 51 41.93 13.42 9.53
N PHE A 52 41.87 13.12 8.23
CA PHE A 52 42.27 11.79 7.72
C PHE A 52 43.77 11.56 7.95
N ASP A 53 44.09 10.40 8.56
CA ASP A 53 45.43 9.86 8.71
C ASP A 53 45.48 8.43 8.15
N ARG A 54 46.47 8.21 7.28
CA ARG A 54 46.61 6.94 6.57
C ARG A 54 46.99 5.78 7.51
N GLU A 55 47.86 6.03 8.46
CA GLU A 55 48.30 4.98 9.36
C GLU A 55 47.17 4.48 10.24
N THR A 56 46.39 5.39 10.81
CA THR A 56 45.17 5.09 11.55
C THR A 56 44.14 4.32 10.67
N PHE A 57 43.95 4.75 9.43
CA PHE A 57 43.04 4.04 8.50
C PHE A 57 43.49 2.60 8.23
N ASP A 58 44.78 2.39 7.96
CA ASP A 58 45.35 1.06 7.68
C ASP A 58 45.30 0.14 8.92
N GLN A 59 45.51 0.69 10.14
CA GLN A 59 45.36 -0.04 11.38
C GLN A 59 43.92 -0.49 11.61
N LEU A 60 42.95 0.40 11.43
CA LEU A 60 41.52 0.08 11.58
C LEU A 60 41.03 -0.97 10.56
N LEU A 61 41.52 -0.93 9.32
CA LEU A 61 41.24 -1.95 8.33
C LEU A 61 41.75 -3.34 8.72
N ASP A 62 42.90 -3.41 9.41
CA ASP A 62 43.44 -4.66 9.96
C ASP A 62 42.73 -5.09 11.26
N GLY A 63 41.76 -4.30 11.74
CA GLY A 63 41.04 -4.54 13.00
C GLY A 63 41.83 -4.15 14.25
N ARG A 64 42.89 -3.38 14.10
CA ARG A 64 43.66 -2.85 15.24
C ARG A 64 43.02 -1.53 15.68
N VAL A 65 42.38 -1.53 16.85
CA VAL A 65 41.70 -0.34 17.38
C VAL A 65 42.68 0.55 18.12
N ASN A 66 43.58 -0.08 18.87
CA ASN A 66 44.73 0.51 19.55
C ASN A 66 45.79 -0.58 19.81
N ASP A 67 46.82 -0.27 20.59
CA ASP A 67 47.91 -1.23 20.87
C ASP A 67 47.48 -2.46 21.68
N GLU A 68 46.33 -2.41 22.37
CA GLU A 68 45.83 -3.46 23.24
C GLU A 68 44.68 -4.26 22.60
N ILE A 69 43.95 -3.67 21.65
CA ILE A 69 42.69 -4.23 21.11
C ILE A 69 42.85 -4.61 19.63
N GLN A 70 42.85 -5.91 19.39
CA GLN A 70 42.83 -6.53 18.05
C GLN A 70 41.51 -7.24 17.81
N LEU A 71 40.78 -6.84 16.77
CA LEU A 71 39.51 -7.46 16.33
C LEU A 71 39.78 -8.64 15.38
N GLY A 72 38.84 -9.59 15.37
CA GLY A 72 38.88 -10.73 14.46
C GLY A 72 39.04 -12.08 15.17
N ARG A 73 39.05 -13.14 14.35
CA ARG A 73 39.28 -14.51 14.84
C ARG A 73 40.74 -14.88 14.69
N LYS A 74 41.35 -15.31 15.76
CA LYS A 74 42.75 -15.79 15.75
C LYS A 74 42.79 -17.16 15.02
N LEU A 75 43.59 -17.24 13.95
CA LEU A 75 43.88 -18.43 13.16
C LEU A 75 45.42 -18.60 13.12
N GLY A 76 45.95 -19.44 14.01
CA GLY A 76 47.40 -19.53 14.20
C GLY A 76 47.97 -18.20 14.67
N ASP A 77 49.00 -17.68 13.97
CA ASP A 77 49.64 -16.39 14.32
C ASP A 77 48.98 -15.19 13.62
N LYS A 78 47.90 -15.40 12.86
CA LYS A 78 47.22 -14.31 12.14
C LYS A 78 45.78 -14.14 12.67
N PHE A 79 45.31 -12.89 12.58
CA PHE A 79 43.91 -12.56 12.84
C PHE A 79 43.20 -12.42 11.52
N GLU A 80 42.07 -13.14 11.37
CA GLU A 80 41.13 -12.99 10.26
C GLU A 80 40.07 -11.98 10.70
N HIS A 81 40.05 -10.81 10.07
CA HIS A 81 39.14 -9.72 10.31
C HIS A 81 38.50 -9.26 8.98
N ARG A 82 37.20 -9.08 8.97
CA ARG A 82 36.52 -8.42 7.82
C ARG A 82 36.64 -6.92 8.02
N PRO A 83 37.26 -6.16 7.09
CA PRO A 83 37.53 -4.73 7.33
C PRO A 83 36.32 -3.86 7.50
N GLY A 84 35.28 -4.04 6.66
CA GLY A 84 34.09 -3.19 6.72
C GLY A 84 33.28 -3.17 5.43
N TRP A 85 32.52 -2.09 5.25
CA TRP A 85 31.62 -1.87 4.09
C TRP A 85 31.78 -0.46 3.56
N ASP A 86 31.76 -0.34 2.26
CA ASP A 86 31.75 0.93 1.53
C ASP A 86 30.32 1.34 1.23
N LEU A 87 29.89 2.47 1.73
CA LEU A 87 28.64 3.15 1.44
C LEU A 87 28.93 4.31 0.48
N THR A 88 28.66 4.12 -0.80
CA THR A 88 28.94 5.13 -1.82
C THR A 88 27.67 5.94 -2.13
N PHE A 89 27.72 7.24 -1.85
CA PHE A 89 26.69 8.22 -2.21
C PHE A 89 27.10 8.98 -3.46
N SER A 90 26.24 9.00 -4.48
CA SER A 90 26.49 9.69 -5.74
C SER A 90 25.40 10.73 -6.01
N ALA A 91 25.81 11.97 -6.26
CA ALA A 91 24.93 13.06 -6.63
C ALA A 91 24.26 12.80 -8.01
N PRO A 92 23.11 13.45 -8.30
CA PRO A 92 22.55 13.54 -9.63
C PRO A 92 23.58 14.05 -10.65
N LYS A 93 23.39 13.70 -11.91
CA LYS A 93 24.37 14.07 -12.93
C LYS A 93 24.42 15.58 -13.15
N SER A 94 23.27 16.24 -13.17
CA SER A 94 23.19 17.72 -13.29
C SER A 94 23.89 18.44 -12.14
N VAL A 95 23.74 17.95 -10.91
CA VAL A 95 24.47 18.50 -9.74
C VAL A 95 25.99 18.33 -9.92
N SER A 96 26.41 17.15 -10.38
CA SER A 96 27.84 16.90 -10.63
C SER A 96 28.43 17.81 -11.73
N ILE A 97 27.67 18.04 -12.81
CA ILE A 97 28.05 18.96 -13.90
C ILE A 97 28.19 20.38 -13.35
N MET A 98 27.15 20.90 -12.69
CA MET A 98 27.15 22.25 -12.13
C MET A 98 28.22 22.47 -11.05
N ALA A 99 28.58 21.43 -10.28
CA ALA A 99 29.56 21.54 -9.19
C ALA A 99 31.02 21.46 -9.67
N LEU A 100 31.31 20.66 -10.68
CA LEU A 100 32.67 20.20 -10.96
C LEU A 100 33.27 20.80 -12.24
N MET A 101 32.44 21.32 -13.14
CA MET A 101 32.94 21.97 -14.36
C MET A 101 33.63 23.31 -14.07
N GLU A 102 34.39 23.81 -15.00
CA GLU A 102 35.02 25.12 -14.91
C GLU A 102 33.96 26.21 -14.70
N ASN A 103 34.21 27.13 -13.78
CA ASN A 103 33.27 28.17 -13.33
C ASN A 103 31.92 27.63 -12.78
N GLY A 104 31.92 26.38 -12.31
CA GLY A 104 30.77 25.77 -11.67
C GLY A 104 30.53 26.26 -10.25
N ASP A 105 29.38 25.88 -9.66
CA ASP A 105 29.01 26.28 -8.30
C ASP A 105 29.55 25.28 -7.24
N THR A 106 30.65 25.61 -6.64
CA THR A 106 31.31 24.75 -5.62
C THR A 106 30.50 24.60 -4.32
N ARG A 107 29.49 25.47 -4.06
CA ARG A 107 28.54 25.29 -2.93
C ARG A 107 27.75 24.01 -3.03
N LEU A 108 27.58 23.46 -4.24
CA LEU A 108 26.93 22.16 -4.46
C LEU A 108 27.80 20.98 -3.94
N ILE A 109 29.14 21.15 -3.84
CA ILE A 109 30.02 20.16 -3.21
C ILE A 109 29.74 20.12 -1.71
N GLU A 110 29.63 21.30 -1.07
CA GLU A 110 29.29 21.39 0.34
C GLU A 110 27.88 20.86 0.62
N ALA A 111 26.89 21.18 -0.23
CA ALA A 111 25.54 20.62 -0.14
C ALA A 111 25.54 19.08 -0.22
N HIS A 112 26.37 18.50 -1.08
CA HIS A 112 26.56 17.05 -1.16
C HIS A 112 27.14 16.47 0.12
N ARG A 113 28.17 17.11 0.70
CA ARG A 113 28.83 16.69 1.93
C ARG A 113 27.85 16.68 3.11
N GLN A 114 27.11 17.76 3.28
CA GLN A 114 26.08 17.88 4.33
C GLN A 114 25.00 16.82 4.18
N ALA A 115 24.54 16.54 2.97
CA ALA A 115 23.54 15.49 2.74
C ALA A 115 24.08 14.09 3.06
N VAL A 116 25.36 13.83 2.80
CA VAL A 116 26.03 12.59 3.19
C VAL A 116 26.16 12.49 4.71
N GLU A 117 26.63 13.54 5.39
CA GLU A 117 26.80 13.57 6.85
C GLU A 117 25.48 13.33 7.58
N GLU A 118 24.40 14.01 7.18
CA GLU A 118 23.06 13.81 7.78
C GLU A 118 22.53 12.39 7.54
N THR A 119 22.81 11.84 6.37
CA THR A 119 22.41 10.44 6.09
C THR A 119 23.23 9.44 6.90
N MET A 120 24.55 9.66 7.04
CA MET A 120 25.40 8.81 7.87
C MET A 120 25.00 8.88 9.36
N LYS A 121 24.65 10.07 9.85
CA LYS A 121 24.09 10.25 11.20
C LYS A 121 22.78 9.46 11.37
N TYR A 122 21.87 9.51 10.42
CA TYR A 122 20.66 8.68 10.45
C TYR A 122 20.97 7.18 10.50
N ILE A 123 21.97 6.71 9.72
CA ILE A 123 22.41 5.31 9.71
C ILE A 123 22.94 4.92 11.10
N GLU A 124 23.77 5.75 11.67
CA GLU A 124 24.35 5.55 13.00
C GLU A 124 23.25 5.47 14.08
N GLU A 125 22.32 6.40 14.07
CA GLU A 125 21.23 6.49 15.04
C GLU A 125 20.17 5.39 14.90
N ASN A 126 19.96 4.84 13.71
CA ASN A 126 18.80 3.98 13.45
C ASN A 126 19.13 2.59 12.92
N LEU A 127 20.32 2.37 12.33
CA LEU A 127 20.66 1.14 11.60
C LEU A 127 21.94 0.46 12.08
N ALA A 128 22.58 0.98 13.13
CA ALA A 128 23.77 0.41 13.73
C ALA A 128 23.42 -0.64 14.78
N PHE A 129 23.65 -1.92 14.46
CA PHE A 129 23.32 -3.06 15.32
C PHE A 129 24.47 -4.06 15.40
N VAL A 130 24.49 -4.80 16.50
CA VAL A 130 25.28 -6.03 16.66
C VAL A 130 24.37 -7.21 16.97
N ARG A 131 24.87 -8.41 16.77
CA ARG A 131 24.15 -9.64 17.12
C ARG A 131 24.60 -10.09 18.51
N ARG A 132 23.64 -10.24 19.42
CA ARG A 132 23.82 -10.88 20.73
C ARG A 132 23.08 -12.20 20.80
N THR A 133 23.69 -13.20 21.44
CA THR A 133 23.02 -14.44 21.83
C THR A 133 22.55 -14.30 23.27
N ILE A 134 21.24 -14.33 23.50
CA ILE A 134 20.63 -14.30 24.84
C ILE A 134 19.86 -15.62 25.00
N GLY A 135 20.38 -16.50 25.85
CA GLY A 135 19.96 -17.91 25.88
C GLY A 135 20.21 -18.56 24.52
N ASP A 136 19.22 -19.27 23.98
CA ASP A 136 19.27 -19.91 22.65
C ASP A 136 18.86 -19.02 21.48
N LYS A 137 18.65 -17.70 21.71
CA LYS A 137 18.14 -16.77 20.68
C LYS A 137 19.18 -15.71 20.33
N ASN A 138 19.36 -15.52 19.00
CA ASN A 138 20.10 -14.38 18.48
C ASN A 138 19.20 -13.13 18.45
N VAL A 139 19.61 -12.06 19.12
CA VAL A 139 18.90 -10.78 19.21
C VAL A 139 19.76 -9.68 18.60
N LEU A 140 19.15 -8.75 17.88
CA LEU A 140 19.80 -7.53 17.41
C LEU A 140 19.80 -6.50 18.53
N GLN A 141 21.00 -6.06 18.91
CA GLN A 141 21.20 -5.00 19.89
C GLN A 141 21.67 -3.73 19.17
N LYS A 142 20.98 -2.61 19.40
CA LYS A 142 21.41 -1.31 18.90
C LYS A 142 22.69 -0.89 19.62
N VAL A 143 23.65 -0.33 18.88
CA VAL A 143 24.91 0.16 19.42
C VAL A 143 25.01 1.67 19.34
N GLU A 144 25.89 2.24 20.12
CA GLU A 144 26.13 3.66 20.22
C GLU A 144 27.25 4.10 19.27
N GLY A 145 26.93 4.29 18.01
CA GLY A 145 27.81 4.92 17.07
C GLY A 145 28.51 3.97 16.09
N LEU A 146 29.00 4.58 15.05
CA LEU A 146 29.83 3.99 14.00
C LEU A 146 31.18 4.67 13.95
N ALA A 147 32.17 4.00 13.36
CA ALA A 147 33.41 4.60 12.91
C ALA A 147 33.53 4.43 11.40
N TYR A 148 33.79 5.51 10.66
CA TYR A 148 33.95 5.46 9.22
C TYR A 148 34.98 6.48 8.72
N ALA A 149 35.49 6.26 7.52
CA ALA A 149 36.29 7.20 6.77
C ALA A 149 35.59 7.58 5.48
N THR A 150 35.54 8.88 5.16
CA THR A 150 34.93 9.44 3.95
C THR A 150 36.00 9.88 2.97
N PHE A 151 35.78 9.56 1.70
CA PHE A 151 36.62 9.95 0.55
C PHE A 151 35.74 10.56 -0.52
N GLU A 152 35.90 11.86 -0.81
CA GLU A 152 35.10 12.56 -1.83
C GLU A 152 35.81 12.53 -3.18
N HIS A 153 35.01 12.32 -4.25
CA HIS A 153 35.53 12.14 -5.59
C HIS A 153 34.70 12.90 -6.63
N GLY A 154 35.38 13.45 -7.68
CA GLY A 154 34.74 14.25 -8.75
C GLY A 154 34.56 13.53 -10.09
N THR A 155 35.11 12.32 -10.30
CA THR A 155 35.12 11.68 -11.64
C THR A 155 34.53 10.28 -11.59
N SER A 156 33.82 9.90 -12.67
CA SER A 156 33.42 8.51 -12.92
C SER A 156 34.62 7.69 -13.44
N ARG A 157 34.47 6.36 -13.61
CA ARG A 157 35.48 5.47 -14.20
C ARG A 157 35.80 5.80 -15.66
N LEU A 158 34.83 6.39 -16.37
CA LEU A 158 34.94 6.81 -17.77
C LEU A 158 35.25 8.31 -17.89
N LEU A 159 35.72 8.91 -16.80
CA LEU A 159 36.11 10.32 -16.69
C LEU A 159 34.96 11.33 -16.86
N ASP A 160 33.71 10.93 -16.74
CA ASP A 160 32.60 11.88 -16.68
C ASP A 160 32.59 12.64 -15.35
N PRO A 161 32.07 13.89 -15.28
CA PRO A 161 31.89 14.59 -14.03
C PRO A 161 30.87 13.79 -13.14
N GLN A 162 31.32 13.37 -11.96
CA GLN A 162 30.52 12.58 -11.03
C GLN A 162 30.94 12.84 -9.60
N LEU A 163 30.22 13.73 -8.95
CA LEU A 163 30.39 13.99 -7.52
C LEU A 163 29.86 12.81 -6.70
N HIS A 164 30.74 12.18 -5.93
CA HIS A 164 30.37 11.06 -5.06
C HIS A 164 31.32 10.92 -3.89
N SER A 165 30.82 10.33 -2.79
CA SER A 165 31.58 10.07 -1.57
C SER A 165 31.55 8.59 -1.24
N HIS A 166 32.72 8.00 -1.03
CA HIS A 166 32.89 6.68 -0.44
C HIS A 166 32.97 6.83 1.08
N ASN A 167 32.06 6.18 1.80
CA ASN A 167 32.07 6.15 3.26
C ASN A 167 32.38 4.72 3.72
N PHE A 168 33.64 4.49 4.07
CA PHE A 168 34.07 3.17 4.52
C PHE A 168 33.76 2.99 6.00
N VAL A 169 32.68 2.24 6.31
CA VAL A 169 32.27 1.91 7.67
C VAL A 169 33.08 0.71 8.16
N PHE A 170 33.87 0.91 9.21
CA PHE A 170 34.68 -0.15 9.81
C PHE A 170 33.81 -1.19 10.49
N ASN A 171 34.22 -2.47 10.43
CA ASN A 171 33.48 -3.57 11.03
C ASN A 171 33.74 -3.64 12.54
N MET A 172 33.36 -2.58 13.23
CA MET A 172 33.50 -2.47 14.68
C MET A 172 32.33 -1.71 15.28
N ALA A 173 31.85 -2.13 16.43
CA ALA A 173 30.89 -1.44 17.25
C ALA A 173 31.16 -1.70 18.73
N LEU A 174 30.93 -0.69 19.55
CA LEU A 174 31.05 -0.80 20.99
C LEU A 174 29.71 -1.16 21.63
N ASP A 175 29.69 -2.27 22.37
CA ASP A 175 28.49 -2.80 23.01
C ASP A 175 28.82 -3.20 24.46
N GLU A 176 28.37 -2.40 25.45
CA GLU A 176 28.66 -2.57 26.87
C GLU A 176 30.18 -2.74 27.16
N GLY A 177 30.99 -1.86 26.57
CA GLY A 177 32.44 -1.85 26.74
C GLY A 177 33.19 -2.95 25.97
N LYS A 178 32.52 -3.75 25.15
CA LYS A 178 33.15 -4.79 24.31
C LYS A 178 32.97 -4.49 22.83
N PHE A 179 34.05 -4.63 22.08
CA PHE A 179 33.97 -4.54 20.62
C PHE A 179 33.34 -5.79 20.00
N ARG A 180 32.44 -5.57 19.04
CA ARG A 180 31.74 -6.60 18.26
C ARG A 180 31.72 -6.25 16.79
N SER A 181 31.49 -7.25 15.95
CA SER A 181 31.23 -7.06 14.54
C SER A 181 29.83 -6.47 14.30
N LEU A 182 29.72 -5.56 13.34
CA LEU A 182 28.45 -4.99 12.93
C LEU A 182 27.53 -6.03 12.26
N GLU A 183 26.25 -5.97 12.57
CA GLU A 183 25.20 -6.65 11.81
C GLU A 183 24.66 -5.70 10.75
N THR A 184 25.06 -5.87 9.50
CA THR A 184 24.76 -4.95 8.41
C THR A 184 23.47 -5.22 7.68
N LYS A 185 22.79 -6.35 7.98
CA LYS A 185 21.51 -6.66 7.35
C LYS A 185 20.48 -5.50 7.44
N PRO A 186 20.35 -4.76 8.57
CA PRO A 186 19.48 -3.58 8.62
C PRO A 186 19.87 -2.49 7.62
N MET A 187 21.15 -2.24 7.38
CA MET A 187 21.61 -1.27 6.38
C MET A 187 21.24 -1.72 4.96
N PHE A 188 21.51 -2.99 4.61
CA PHE A 188 21.13 -3.53 3.29
C PHE A 188 19.61 -3.53 3.06
N ASP A 189 18.83 -3.88 4.06
CA ASP A 189 17.36 -3.91 3.97
C ASP A 189 16.77 -2.49 3.81
N ASN A 190 17.46 -1.43 4.24
CA ASN A 190 17.04 -0.03 4.15
C ASN A 190 17.84 0.81 3.14
N MET A 191 18.64 0.21 2.26
CA MET A 191 19.50 0.91 1.32
C MET A 191 18.76 1.93 0.45
N LEU A 192 17.56 1.57 -0.05
CA LEU A 192 16.74 2.48 -0.87
C LEU A 192 16.24 3.69 -0.06
N LYS A 193 15.86 3.49 1.20
CA LYS A 193 15.40 4.56 2.10
C LYS A 193 16.51 5.54 2.44
N MET A 194 17.70 5.02 2.76
CA MET A 194 18.89 5.85 2.99
C MET A 194 19.28 6.65 1.75
N GLY A 195 19.21 6.02 0.58
CA GLY A 195 19.46 6.71 -0.69
C GLY A 195 18.43 7.80 -1.01
N LEU A 196 17.20 7.63 -0.58
CA LEU A 196 16.14 8.63 -0.73
C LEU A 196 16.32 9.78 0.27
N LEU A 197 16.69 9.49 1.52
CA LEU A 197 17.03 10.50 2.51
C LEU A 197 18.16 11.40 2.02
N TYR A 198 19.27 10.80 1.56
CA TYR A 198 20.38 11.55 0.96
C TYR A 198 19.91 12.47 -0.19
N ARG A 199 19.06 11.95 -1.09
CA ARG A 199 18.54 12.76 -2.19
C ARG A 199 17.65 13.90 -1.70
N ASN A 200 16.84 13.67 -0.68
CA ASN A 200 16.01 14.72 -0.09
C ASN A 200 16.86 15.84 0.53
N GLU A 201 17.88 15.50 1.30
CA GLU A 201 18.77 16.48 1.90
C GLU A 201 19.49 17.31 0.83
N LEU A 202 20.06 16.65 -0.17
CA LEU A 202 20.72 17.33 -1.29
C LEU A 202 19.73 18.21 -2.10
N ALA A 203 18.55 17.70 -2.40
CA ALA A 203 17.51 18.45 -3.11
C ALA A 203 17.06 19.68 -2.31
N THR A 204 16.93 19.56 -0.99
CA THR A 204 16.61 20.66 -0.09
C THR A 204 17.70 21.73 -0.12
N ALA A 205 18.96 21.32 -0.06
CA ALA A 205 20.11 22.24 -0.15
C ALA A 205 20.15 22.95 -1.53
N CYS A 206 19.95 22.21 -2.64
CA CYS A 206 19.89 22.79 -3.97
C CYS A 206 18.77 23.85 -4.10
N LYS A 207 17.58 23.56 -3.60
CA LYS A 207 16.46 24.54 -3.59
C LYS A 207 16.77 25.79 -2.75
N ARG A 208 17.41 25.61 -1.60
CA ARG A 208 17.84 26.73 -0.74
C ARG A 208 18.88 27.60 -1.41
N LEU A 209 19.72 27.01 -2.25
CA LEU A 209 20.62 27.76 -3.14
C LEU A 209 19.90 28.44 -4.32
N GLY A 210 18.59 28.20 -4.50
CA GLY A 210 17.78 28.83 -5.55
C GLY A 210 17.73 28.06 -6.86
N TYR A 211 18.18 26.80 -6.89
CA TYR A 211 18.04 25.95 -8.07
C TYR A 211 16.64 25.36 -8.16
N GLU A 212 16.07 25.37 -9.37
CA GLU A 212 14.86 24.64 -9.68
C GLU A 212 15.17 23.17 -9.97
N LEU A 213 14.26 22.27 -9.58
CA LEU A 213 14.43 20.82 -9.69
C LEU A 213 13.38 20.20 -10.58
N THR A 214 13.82 19.39 -11.54
CA THR A 214 12.97 18.45 -12.28
C THR A 214 12.95 17.13 -11.55
N GLN A 215 11.77 16.74 -11.03
CA GLN A 215 11.60 15.50 -10.28
C GLN A 215 11.37 14.32 -11.21
N GLY A 216 12.14 13.24 -11.01
CA GLY A 216 11.97 11.98 -11.69
C GLY A 216 11.17 10.96 -10.87
N LYS A 217 11.08 9.74 -11.36
CA LYS A 217 10.44 8.62 -10.65
C LYS A 217 11.24 8.25 -9.40
N ASP A 218 10.54 7.69 -8.40
CA ASP A 218 11.16 7.11 -7.19
C ASP A 218 12.06 8.09 -6.40
N GLY A 219 11.68 9.37 -6.37
CA GLY A 219 12.42 10.41 -5.64
C GLY A 219 13.80 10.71 -6.20
N THR A 220 14.00 10.56 -7.50
CA THR A 220 15.16 11.10 -8.21
C THR A 220 14.90 12.54 -8.63
N PHE A 221 15.96 13.30 -8.88
CA PHE A 221 15.85 14.67 -9.40
C PHE A 221 17.07 15.04 -10.22
N GLU A 222 16.91 16.05 -11.07
CA GLU A 222 17.97 16.77 -11.74
C GLU A 222 17.76 18.28 -11.55
N LEU A 223 18.80 19.09 -11.73
CA LEU A 223 18.69 20.55 -11.79
C LEU A 223 18.08 20.94 -13.13
N SER A 224 16.99 21.71 -13.12
CA SER A 224 16.24 22.08 -14.36
C SER A 224 17.05 22.90 -15.34
N CYS A 225 18.11 23.57 -14.86
CA CYS A 225 18.99 24.39 -15.70
C CYS A 225 19.96 23.57 -16.58
N VAL A 226 20.13 22.26 -16.35
CA VAL A 226 21.05 21.41 -17.12
C VAL A 226 20.26 20.63 -18.17
N PRO A 227 20.58 20.76 -19.48
CA PRO A 227 19.84 20.06 -20.53
C PRO A 227 19.95 18.53 -20.44
N ASP A 228 18.84 17.83 -20.70
CA ASP A 228 18.79 16.36 -20.69
C ASP A 228 19.80 15.72 -21.66
N SER A 229 20.04 16.37 -22.82
CA SER A 229 21.02 15.93 -23.77
C SER A 229 22.45 15.91 -23.19
N LEU A 230 22.81 16.91 -22.40
CA LEU A 230 24.12 17.00 -21.73
C LEU A 230 24.20 15.98 -20.56
N ILE A 231 23.13 15.80 -19.78
CA ILE A 231 23.04 14.78 -18.74
C ILE A 231 23.29 13.38 -19.35
N LYS A 232 22.70 13.11 -20.52
CA LYS A 232 22.86 11.86 -21.25
C LYS A 232 24.29 11.69 -21.76
N GLN A 233 24.87 12.72 -22.37
CA GLN A 233 26.26 12.72 -22.86
C GLN A 233 27.26 12.33 -21.74
N PHE A 234 27.11 12.85 -20.54
CA PHE A 234 27.95 12.54 -19.38
C PHE A 234 27.49 11.30 -18.56
N SER A 235 26.59 10.48 -19.09
CA SER A 235 26.12 9.25 -18.46
C SER A 235 26.66 7.97 -19.10
N LYS A 236 27.83 8.04 -19.74
CA LYS A 236 28.47 6.94 -20.48
C LYS A 236 28.50 5.61 -19.70
N ARG A 237 28.83 5.67 -18.41
CA ARG A 237 28.89 4.49 -17.56
C ARG A 237 27.53 3.84 -17.35
N ARG A 238 26.47 4.60 -17.28
CA ARG A 238 25.11 4.09 -17.10
C ARG A 238 24.62 3.41 -18.38
N GLU A 239 24.92 3.99 -19.53
CA GLU A 239 24.58 3.42 -20.83
C GLU A 239 25.24 2.04 -21.04
N GLU A 240 26.53 1.89 -20.70
CA GLU A 240 27.23 0.59 -20.75
C GLU A 240 26.52 -0.47 -19.87
N ILE A 241 26.12 -0.10 -18.64
CA ILE A 241 25.44 -1.01 -17.71
C ILE A 241 24.07 -1.41 -18.25
N GLU A 242 23.30 -0.45 -18.77
CA GLU A 242 21.97 -0.68 -19.33
C GLU A 242 22.05 -1.54 -20.60
N GLN A 243 23.02 -1.32 -21.45
CA GLN A 243 23.24 -2.12 -22.65
C GLN A 243 23.54 -3.58 -22.31
N VAL A 244 24.46 -3.85 -21.39
CA VAL A 244 24.77 -5.24 -20.95
C VAL A 244 23.59 -5.86 -20.23
N ALA A 245 22.80 -5.06 -19.50
CA ALA A 245 21.59 -5.57 -18.86
C ALA A 245 20.54 -6.02 -19.90
N ILE A 246 20.38 -5.27 -20.99
CA ILE A 246 19.50 -5.63 -22.11
C ILE A 246 20.01 -6.88 -22.82
N GLU A 247 21.30 -6.92 -23.17
CA GLU A 247 21.92 -8.06 -23.87
C GLU A 247 21.82 -9.38 -23.08
N MET A 248 21.86 -9.29 -21.76
CA MET A 248 21.79 -10.45 -20.86
C MET A 248 20.40 -10.71 -20.25
N ASP A 249 19.37 -9.97 -20.67
CA ASP A 249 18.00 -10.05 -20.12
C ASP A 249 17.97 -9.91 -18.58
N LEU A 250 18.74 -8.96 -18.06
CA LEU A 250 18.89 -8.72 -16.63
C LEU A 250 17.92 -7.63 -16.17
N HIS A 251 16.94 -8.01 -15.32
CA HIS A 251 15.92 -7.08 -14.81
C HIS A 251 15.94 -6.96 -13.28
N GLY A 252 15.77 -5.72 -12.79
CA GLY A 252 15.72 -5.41 -11.37
C GLY A 252 17.06 -5.15 -10.69
N GLY A 253 17.04 -4.47 -9.55
CA GLY A 253 18.22 -3.85 -8.93
C GLY A 253 19.41 -4.78 -8.66
N LYS A 254 19.18 -6.03 -8.26
CA LYS A 254 20.28 -7.01 -8.05
C LYS A 254 20.93 -7.45 -9.35
N GLN A 255 20.17 -7.55 -10.42
CA GLN A 255 20.71 -7.97 -11.73
C GLN A 255 21.40 -6.78 -12.42
N MET A 256 20.91 -5.56 -12.23
CA MET A 256 21.62 -4.34 -12.63
C MET A 256 22.97 -4.19 -11.92
N GLN A 257 23.05 -4.54 -10.63
CA GLN A 257 24.33 -4.61 -9.92
C GLN A 257 25.28 -5.65 -10.53
N ARG A 258 24.75 -6.78 -11.00
CA ARG A 258 25.54 -7.80 -11.72
C ARG A 258 26.05 -7.25 -13.07
N ALA A 259 25.21 -6.56 -13.84
CA ALA A 259 25.63 -5.88 -15.07
C ALA A 259 26.72 -4.85 -14.78
N ALA A 260 26.60 -4.06 -13.72
CA ALA A 260 27.61 -3.10 -13.29
C ALA A 260 28.95 -3.75 -12.87
N LEU A 261 28.93 -5.00 -12.39
CA LEU A 261 30.15 -5.77 -12.09
C LEU A 261 30.79 -6.33 -13.36
N LEU A 262 29.99 -6.82 -14.31
CA LEU A 262 30.47 -7.39 -15.57
C LEU A 262 31.12 -6.34 -16.47
N THR A 263 30.61 -5.10 -16.46
CA THR A 263 31.16 -3.95 -17.20
C THR A 263 32.32 -3.27 -16.46
N ARG A 264 32.93 -3.91 -15.45
CA ARG A 264 33.95 -3.29 -14.60
C ARG A 264 35.34 -3.29 -15.28
N ASN A 265 35.57 -2.34 -16.20
CA ASN A 265 36.84 -2.12 -16.86
C ASN A 265 37.90 -1.51 -15.92
N SER A 266 39.18 -1.62 -16.29
CA SER A 266 40.28 -0.92 -15.64
C SER A 266 40.08 0.60 -15.75
N LYS A 267 40.51 1.36 -14.71
CA LYS A 267 40.35 2.82 -14.66
C LYS A 267 41.26 3.48 -15.65
N ILE A 268 40.74 4.49 -16.35
CA ILE A 268 41.51 5.40 -17.21
C ILE A 268 42.17 6.44 -16.29
N LYS A 269 43.47 6.65 -16.40
CA LYS A 269 44.19 7.69 -15.67
C LYS A 269 44.22 8.96 -16.50
N ALA A 270 43.64 10.06 -16.00
CA ALA A 270 43.78 11.40 -16.58
C ALA A 270 43.93 12.39 -15.44
N ASN A 271 44.64 13.50 -15.65
CA ASN A 271 44.73 14.56 -14.66
C ASN A 271 43.44 15.42 -14.71
N SER A 272 43.17 16.17 -13.62
CA SER A 272 41.99 17.00 -13.46
C SER A 272 41.85 18.05 -14.57
N ALA A 273 42.93 18.74 -14.94
CA ALA A 273 42.88 19.74 -15.99
C ALA A 273 42.49 19.15 -17.34
N THR A 274 43.00 17.94 -17.68
CA THR A 274 42.57 17.23 -18.88
C THR A 274 41.10 16.88 -18.87
N CYS A 275 40.57 16.39 -17.71
CA CYS A 275 39.14 16.07 -17.55
C CYS A 275 38.29 17.33 -17.76
N LYS A 276 38.65 18.46 -17.14
CA LYS A 276 37.91 19.72 -17.25
C LYS A 276 37.87 20.26 -18.67
N ASN A 277 39.01 20.19 -19.38
CA ASN A 277 39.04 20.59 -20.79
C ASN A 277 38.11 19.71 -21.64
N MET A 278 38.14 18.39 -21.46
CA MET A 278 37.22 17.49 -22.13
C MET A 278 35.75 17.82 -21.83
N TRP A 279 35.41 18.04 -20.55
CA TRP A 279 34.06 18.40 -20.17
C TRP A 279 33.62 19.73 -20.76
N HIS A 280 34.52 20.71 -20.83
CA HIS A 280 34.24 22.00 -21.43
C HIS A 280 33.92 21.86 -22.92
N GLU A 281 34.78 21.13 -23.67
CA GLU A 281 34.55 20.86 -25.08
C GLU A 281 33.24 20.11 -25.37
N GLU A 282 32.90 19.12 -24.56
CA GLU A 282 31.63 18.38 -24.67
C GLU A 282 30.41 19.29 -24.31
N ALA A 283 30.51 20.19 -23.32
CA ALA A 283 29.43 21.09 -22.93
C ALA A 283 29.18 22.22 -23.94
N GLU A 284 30.23 22.72 -24.59
CA GLU A 284 30.11 23.72 -25.66
C GLU A 284 29.27 23.20 -26.84
N GLN A 285 29.31 21.90 -27.13
CA GLN A 285 28.47 21.28 -28.17
C GLN A 285 26.96 21.35 -27.82
N HIS A 286 26.65 21.58 -26.56
CA HIS A 286 25.27 21.74 -26.04
C HIS A 286 24.94 23.19 -25.67
N ASP A 287 25.80 24.15 -26.03
CA ASP A 287 25.67 25.59 -25.70
C ASP A 287 25.46 25.84 -24.18
N PHE A 288 26.18 25.04 -23.35
CA PHE A 288 26.04 25.06 -21.92
C PHE A 288 27.30 25.60 -21.21
N LYS A 289 27.11 26.62 -20.36
CA LYS A 289 28.15 27.15 -19.47
C LYS A 289 27.60 27.28 -18.06
N PRO A 290 28.20 26.65 -17.03
CA PRO A 290 27.66 26.63 -15.66
C PRO A 290 27.40 28.00 -15.07
N ASP A 291 28.31 28.97 -15.28
CA ASP A 291 28.21 30.34 -14.72
C ASP A 291 26.98 31.12 -15.20
N ASN A 292 26.43 30.81 -16.38
CA ASN A 292 25.20 31.39 -16.89
C ASN A 292 23.96 30.93 -16.10
N HIS A 293 24.06 29.79 -15.45
CA HIS A 293 22.96 29.09 -14.74
C HIS A 293 23.02 29.19 -13.23
N ILE A 294 24.10 29.77 -12.67
CA ILE A 294 24.16 30.05 -11.25
C ILE A 294 23.12 31.14 -10.92
N PRO A 295 22.23 30.91 -9.95
CA PRO A 295 21.23 31.88 -9.55
C PRO A 295 21.81 33.27 -9.25
N GLU A 296 21.19 34.33 -9.77
CA GLU A 296 21.79 35.68 -9.78
C GLU A 296 22.10 36.22 -8.37
N HIS A 297 21.25 35.91 -7.39
CA HIS A 297 21.47 36.27 -5.99
C HIS A 297 22.73 35.62 -5.39
N LEU A 298 23.17 34.45 -5.91
CA LEU A 298 24.39 33.77 -5.46
C LEU A 298 25.66 34.39 -6.02
N LYS A 299 25.56 35.23 -7.06
CA LYS A 299 26.69 35.94 -7.64
C LYS A 299 27.11 37.16 -6.80
N GLN A 300 26.30 37.57 -5.82
CA GLN A 300 26.59 38.71 -4.94
C GLN A 300 27.55 38.30 -3.83
N ARG A 301 28.50 39.19 -3.47
CA ARG A 301 29.52 38.93 -2.44
C ARG A 301 28.97 38.69 -1.02
N ASN A 302 27.80 39.23 -0.69
CA ASN A 302 27.13 39.11 0.61
C ASN A 302 25.78 38.39 0.45
N TYR A 303 25.82 37.15 -0.04
CA TYR A 303 24.64 36.31 -0.16
C TYR A 303 24.13 35.94 1.24
N GLU A 304 22.91 36.35 1.56
CA GLU A 304 22.13 35.75 2.63
C GLU A 304 21.18 34.71 2.02
N GLU A 305 21.25 33.48 2.50
CA GLU A 305 20.35 32.42 2.08
C GLU A 305 18.89 32.88 2.25
N HIS A 306 18.09 32.87 1.19
CA HIS A 306 16.65 33.12 1.23
C HIS A 306 15.94 31.93 1.85
N ILE A 307 16.25 31.71 3.15
CA ILE A 307 15.62 30.61 3.90
C ILE A 307 14.35 31.19 4.56
N GLN A 308 13.21 30.59 4.22
CA GLN A 308 11.94 30.88 4.90
C GLN A 308 12.10 30.77 6.44
N PRO A 309 11.35 31.55 7.25
CA PRO A 309 11.36 31.42 8.70
C PRO A 309 11.20 29.97 9.15
N LYS A 310 11.91 29.58 10.20
CA LYS A 310 11.90 28.21 10.71
C LYS A 310 10.48 27.70 11.02
N SER A 311 9.60 28.58 11.54
CA SER A 311 8.19 28.26 11.82
C SER A 311 7.41 27.88 10.55
N GLU A 312 7.62 28.58 9.44
CA GLU A 312 6.97 28.29 8.18
C GLU A 312 7.45 26.96 7.59
N ARG A 313 8.76 26.68 7.68
CA ARG A 313 9.34 25.42 7.24
C ARG A 313 8.81 24.23 8.03
N ILE A 314 8.64 24.37 9.36
CA ILE A 314 8.03 23.32 10.20
C ILE A 314 6.57 23.13 9.83
N GLU A 315 5.82 24.18 9.56
CA GLU A 315 4.42 24.08 9.14
C GLU A 315 4.30 23.40 7.76
N GLN A 316 5.19 23.71 6.83
CA GLN A 316 5.29 23.02 5.54
C GLN A 316 5.61 21.52 5.73
N ALA A 317 6.53 21.17 6.63
CA ALA A 317 6.85 19.80 6.97
C ALA A 317 5.66 19.07 7.60
N LYS A 318 4.86 19.74 8.46
CA LYS A 318 3.61 19.18 9.01
C LYS A 318 2.58 18.87 7.93
N GLN A 319 2.42 19.76 6.95
CA GLN A 319 1.51 19.52 5.83
C GLN A 319 1.93 18.29 5.02
N ALA A 320 3.20 18.15 4.68
CA ALA A 320 3.72 16.99 3.97
C ALA A 320 3.55 15.68 4.77
N LEU A 321 3.84 15.70 6.08
CA LEU A 321 3.60 14.57 6.97
C LEU A 321 2.12 14.23 7.08
N THR A 322 1.23 15.22 7.13
CA THR A 322 -0.22 15.00 7.20
C THR A 322 -0.73 14.26 5.97
N ILE A 323 -0.26 14.63 4.77
CA ILE A 323 -0.58 13.89 3.52
C ILE A 323 -0.15 12.42 3.64
N SER A 324 1.05 12.18 4.18
CA SER A 324 1.58 10.84 4.37
C SER A 324 0.82 10.05 5.43
N ILE A 325 0.45 10.68 6.54
CA ILE A 325 -0.37 10.09 7.60
C ILE A 325 -1.75 9.71 7.05
N ASP A 326 -2.40 10.58 6.28
CA ASP A 326 -3.69 10.31 5.66
C ASP A 326 -3.60 9.15 4.67
N HIS A 327 -2.50 9.08 3.88
CA HIS A 327 -2.25 7.97 2.98
C HIS A 327 -2.17 6.63 3.73
N PHE A 328 -1.31 6.53 4.73
CA PHE A 328 -1.14 5.28 5.48
C PHE A 328 -2.37 4.94 6.32
N SER A 329 -3.02 5.94 6.94
CA SER A 329 -4.20 5.73 7.78
C SER A 329 -5.42 5.22 7.03
N GLN A 330 -5.46 5.30 5.71
CA GLN A 330 -6.51 4.66 4.91
C GLN A 330 -6.37 3.13 4.91
N PHE A 331 -5.14 2.62 4.98
CA PHE A 331 -4.86 1.19 4.84
C PHE A 331 -4.42 0.51 6.13
N GLU A 332 -3.82 1.24 7.06
CA GLU A 332 -3.22 0.70 8.28
C GLU A 332 -3.62 1.53 9.51
N ALA A 333 -3.99 0.86 10.61
CA ALA A 333 -4.24 1.51 11.90
C ALA A 333 -2.93 1.95 12.59
N ALA A 334 -1.87 1.18 12.36
CA ALA A 334 -0.52 1.45 12.83
C ALA A 334 0.47 1.23 11.68
N PHE A 335 1.37 2.18 11.45
CA PHE A 335 2.33 2.16 10.35
C PHE A 335 3.73 2.52 10.84
N LYS A 336 4.76 2.10 10.09
CA LYS A 336 6.15 2.32 10.49
C LYS A 336 6.61 3.73 10.16
N MET A 337 7.26 4.39 11.12
CA MET A 337 7.84 5.71 10.94
C MET A 337 8.80 5.78 9.72
N PRO A 338 9.71 4.80 9.48
CA PRO A 338 10.57 4.84 8.29
C PRO A 338 9.81 4.77 6.96
N GLU A 339 8.65 4.09 6.91
CA GLU A 339 7.81 4.02 5.72
C GLU A 339 7.05 5.34 5.49
N LEU A 340 6.58 5.97 6.58
CA LEU A 340 5.99 7.31 6.55
C LEU A 340 6.97 8.34 5.98
N LEU A 341 8.20 8.39 6.50
CA LEU A 341 9.24 9.32 6.06
C LEU A 341 9.66 9.05 4.61
N GLU A 342 9.80 7.78 4.22
CA GLU A 342 10.08 7.40 2.83
C GLU A 342 9.04 7.98 1.88
N PHE A 343 7.76 7.80 2.15
CA PHE A 343 6.69 8.34 1.33
C PHE A 343 6.68 9.88 1.35
N THR A 344 6.95 10.51 2.52
CA THR A 344 7.07 11.97 2.64
C THR A 344 8.19 12.52 1.77
N HIS A 345 9.39 11.92 1.84
CA HIS A 345 10.52 12.33 1.00
C HIS A 345 10.24 12.14 -0.51
N GLN A 346 9.47 11.12 -0.89
CA GLN A 346 9.12 10.91 -2.31
C GLN A 346 8.21 12.01 -2.85
N HIS A 347 7.14 12.37 -2.13
CA HIS A 347 6.16 13.32 -2.67
C HIS A 347 6.46 14.79 -2.35
N ALA A 348 7.34 15.06 -1.39
CA ALA A 348 7.74 16.41 -0.97
C ALA A 348 9.27 16.62 -1.07
N LEU A 349 9.90 15.99 -2.05
CA LEU A 349 11.35 15.99 -2.26
C LEU A 349 11.91 17.42 -2.30
N GLY A 350 12.92 17.66 -1.48
CA GLY A 350 13.62 18.94 -1.43
C GLY A 350 12.82 20.08 -0.80
N ASN A 351 11.72 19.82 -0.11
CA ASN A 351 10.97 20.86 0.59
C ASN A 351 11.50 21.11 2.00
N ASN A 352 11.85 20.06 2.73
CA ASN A 352 12.28 20.13 4.11
C ASN A 352 13.38 19.11 4.39
N THR A 353 14.23 19.40 5.39
CA THR A 353 15.24 18.47 5.88
C THR A 353 14.62 17.40 6.78
N GLN A 354 15.35 16.30 6.99
CA GLN A 354 14.99 15.25 7.95
C GLN A 354 14.77 15.81 9.36
N GLU A 355 15.61 16.75 9.80
CA GLU A 355 15.47 17.40 11.09
C GLU A 355 14.15 18.16 11.22
N GLU A 356 13.73 18.87 10.17
CA GLU A 356 12.46 19.60 10.12
C GLU A 356 11.26 18.65 10.14
N TYR A 357 11.32 17.54 9.39
CA TYR A 357 10.29 16.50 9.47
C TYR A 357 10.20 15.87 10.86
N MET A 358 11.33 15.61 11.53
CA MET A 358 11.31 15.07 12.89
C MET A 358 10.73 16.06 13.90
N LYS A 359 11.02 17.37 13.78
CA LYS A 359 10.41 18.41 14.60
C LYS A 359 8.91 18.52 14.39
N ALA A 360 8.48 18.54 13.13
CA ALA A 360 7.06 18.54 12.75
C ALA A 360 6.32 17.29 13.29
N LEU A 361 6.96 16.13 13.24
CA LEU A 361 6.42 14.89 13.79
C LEU A 361 6.23 14.98 15.32
N MET A 362 7.17 15.60 16.03
CA MET A 362 7.04 15.85 17.47
C MET A 362 5.88 16.80 17.80
N GLU A 363 5.64 17.81 16.97
CA GLU A 363 4.48 18.70 17.12
C GLU A 363 3.16 17.98 16.90
N LEU A 364 3.04 17.16 15.83
CA LEU A 364 1.87 16.34 15.58
C LEU A 364 1.57 15.35 16.72
N LYS A 365 2.61 14.84 17.39
CA LYS A 365 2.45 14.03 18.61
C LYS A 365 1.92 14.86 19.78
N LYS A 366 2.44 16.07 19.99
CA LYS A 366 1.96 16.98 21.05
C LYS A 366 0.51 17.41 20.84
N GLU A 367 0.12 17.62 19.57
CA GLU A 367 -1.25 17.93 19.19
C GLU A 367 -2.21 16.74 19.31
N GLY A 368 -1.67 15.54 19.57
CA GLY A 368 -2.46 14.32 19.73
C GLY A 368 -3.02 13.77 18.42
N VAL A 369 -2.43 14.11 17.28
CA VAL A 369 -2.81 13.55 15.97
C VAL A 369 -2.34 12.09 15.87
N ILE A 370 -1.12 11.84 16.30
CA ILE A 370 -0.46 10.53 16.31
C ILE A 370 0.26 10.31 17.64
N PHE A 371 0.57 9.07 17.95
CA PHE A 371 1.37 8.68 19.12
C PHE A 371 2.27 7.49 18.78
N ASP A 372 3.32 7.29 19.61
CA ASP A 372 4.23 6.17 19.48
C ASP A 372 3.61 4.90 20.02
N SER A 373 3.83 3.78 19.34
CA SER A 373 3.44 2.47 19.84
C SER A 373 4.17 2.13 21.14
N ASN A 374 3.43 1.53 22.10
CA ASN A 374 4.02 0.95 23.31
C ASN A 374 4.60 -0.45 23.09
N LEU A 375 4.35 -1.07 21.93
CA LEU A 375 4.96 -2.35 21.61
C LEU A 375 6.44 -2.15 21.32
N THR A 376 7.27 -2.53 22.30
CA THR A 376 8.71 -2.62 22.07
C THR A 376 8.97 -3.62 20.96
N SER A 377 9.71 -3.18 19.96
CA SER A 377 10.03 -3.98 18.78
C SER A 377 10.75 -5.26 19.17
N ILE A 378 10.01 -6.33 19.34
CA ILE A 378 10.56 -7.68 19.39
C ILE A 378 11.02 -7.97 17.96
N LYS A 379 12.33 -8.05 17.74
CA LYS A 379 13.00 -8.38 16.46
C LYS A 379 13.31 -7.25 15.48
N GLY A 380 13.73 -6.06 15.92
CA GLY A 380 14.26 -5.05 14.97
C GLY A 380 13.24 -4.54 13.93
N GLN A 381 11.96 -4.68 14.20
CA GLN A 381 10.89 -4.19 13.33
C GLN A 381 10.52 -2.77 13.75
N GLY A 382 11.19 -1.79 13.30
CA GLY A 382 10.88 -0.37 13.27
C GLY A 382 9.90 0.22 14.28
N HIS A 383 10.04 1.50 14.52
CA HIS A 383 9.19 2.31 15.38
C HIS A 383 7.80 2.50 14.70
N TYR A 384 6.73 2.07 15.35
CA TYR A 384 5.36 2.23 14.85
C TYR A 384 4.73 3.52 15.37
N LEU A 385 3.96 4.16 14.51
CA LEU A 385 3.10 5.30 14.79
C LEU A 385 1.64 4.89 14.62
N VAL A 386 0.78 5.46 15.45
CA VAL A 386 -0.66 5.18 15.46
C VAL A 386 -1.43 6.49 15.45
N THR A 387 -2.54 6.56 14.69
CA THR A 387 -3.38 7.75 14.73
C THR A 387 -4.39 7.67 15.89
N THR A 388 -4.58 8.77 16.59
CA THR A 388 -5.61 8.88 17.64
C THR A 388 -7.00 8.58 17.08
N LYS A 389 -7.27 9.01 15.84
CA LYS A 389 -8.54 8.73 15.14
C LYS A 389 -8.81 7.22 14.99
N ALA A 390 -7.80 6.42 14.66
CA ALA A 390 -7.96 4.97 14.54
C ALA A 390 -8.29 4.34 15.90
N LEU A 391 -7.57 4.76 16.94
CA LEU A 391 -7.83 4.28 18.31
C LEU A 391 -9.22 4.66 18.81
N ASP A 392 -9.63 5.91 18.62
CA ASP A 392 -10.98 6.38 19.00
C ASP A 392 -12.09 5.60 18.27
N THR A 393 -11.87 5.29 17.01
CA THR A 393 -12.83 4.52 16.20
C THR A 393 -12.95 3.10 16.71
N GLU A 394 -11.84 2.40 16.97
CA GLU A 394 -11.86 1.02 17.52
C GLU A 394 -12.55 0.97 18.90
N ILE A 395 -12.18 1.89 19.80
CA ILE A 395 -12.82 2.00 21.11
C ILE A 395 -14.33 2.30 20.99
N GLY A 396 -14.72 3.19 20.09
CA GLY A 396 -16.11 3.52 19.81
C GLY A 396 -16.92 2.30 19.35
N ILE A 397 -16.36 1.48 18.48
CA ILE A 397 -16.97 0.24 17.97
C ILE A 397 -17.13 -0.80 19.11
N ILE A 398 -16.09 -1.01 19.92
CA ILE A 398 -16.14 -1.93 21.07
C ILE A 398 -17.22 -1.49 22.07
N ASN A 399 -17.26 -0.19 22.39
CA ASN A 399 -18.27 0.36 23.30
C ASN A 399 -19.69 0.26 22.73
N ALA A 400 -19.85 0.44 21.42
CA ALA A 400 -21.13 0.24 20.76
C ALA A 400 -21.60 -1.23 20.87
N CYS A 401 -20.68 -2.19 20.71
CA CYS A 401 -20.97 -3.61 20.90
C CYS A 401 -21.39 -3.93 22.34
N ARG A 402 -20.61 -3.48 23.32
CA ARG A 402 -20.90 -3.65 24.74
C ARG A 402 -22.24 -3.04 25.13
N GLY A 403 -22.59 -1.88 24.62
CA GLY A 403 -23.88 -1.23 24.84
C GLY A 403 -25.07 -1.97 24.23
N GLY A 404 -24.82 -2.95 23.36
CA GLY A 404 -25.83 -3.84 22.78
C GLY A 404 -26.04 -5.16 23.54
N LEU A 405 -25.25 -5.45 24.58
CA LEU A 405 -25.40 -6.65 25.40
C LEU A 405 -26.71 -6.62 26.17
N GLY A 406 -27.48 -7.71 26.12
CA GLY A 406 -28.75 -7.84 26.80
C GLY A 406 -29.89 -6.92 26.33
N ALA A 407 -29.70 -6.20 25.20
CA ALA A 407 -30.64 -5.17 24.74
C ALA A 407 -31.93 -5.70 24.13
N PHE A 408 -32.04 -6.99 23.89
CA PHE A 408 -33.20 -7.61 23.26
C PHE A 408 -33.73 -8.83 24.06
N ASN A 409 -34.97 -9.23 23.76
CA ASN A 409 -35.48 -10.50 24.25
C ASN A 409 -35.12 -11.62 23.26
N PRO A 410 -34.87 -12.86 23.69
CA PRO A 410 -34.75 -14.01 22.83
C PRO A 410 -35.86 -14.11 21.79
N LEU A 411 -35.58 -14.57 20.59
CA LEU A 411 -36.60 -14.80 19.56
C LEU A 411 -37.38 -16.09 19.86
N TYR A 412 -36.65 -17.11 20.32
CA TYR A 412 -37.20 -18.43 20.65
C TYR A 412 -36.57 -18.96 21.94
N ASN A 413 -37.26 -19.85 22.63
CA ASN A 413 -36.71 -20.60 23.75
C ASN A 413 -35.94 -21.84 23.26
N GLU A 414 -35.13 -22.43 24.11
CA GLU A 414 -34.25 -23.57 23.75
C GLU A 414 -35.05 -24.77 23.19
N ARG A 415 -36.24 -25.07 23.76
CA ARG A 415 -37.09 -26.18 23.31
C ARG A 415 -37.56 -26.00 21.87
N GLN A 416 -37.97 -24.78 21.49
CA GLN A 416 -38.41 -24.47 20.13
C GLN A 416 -37.22 -24.56 19.14
N ILE A 417 -36.07 -24.12 19.54
CA ILE A 417 -34.84 -24.19 18.72
C ILE A 417 -34.44 -25.65 18.51
N GLN A 418 -34.43 -26.45 19.59
CA GLN A 418 -34.07 -27.85 19.53
C GLN A 418 -35.04 -28.65 18.62
N SER A 419 -36.35 -28.40 18.74
CA SER A 419 -37.35 -29.04 17.86
C SER A 419 -37.13 -28.71 16.37
N HIS A 420 -36.66 -27.49 16.05
CA HIS A 420 -36.33 -27.12 14.65
C HIS A 420 -35.04 -27.82 14.18
N ILE A 421 -34.03 -27.94 15.04
CA ILE A 421 -32.79 -28.66 14.73
C ILE A 421 -33.09 -30.13 14.41
N GLU A 422 -33.95 -30.78 15.20
CA GLU A 422 -34.41 -32.15 14.98
C GLU A 422 -35.17 -32.30 13.64
N LEU A 423 -36.01 -31.32 13.31
CA LEU A 423 -36.71 -31.28 12.01
C LEU A 423 -35.73 -31.16 10.84
N VAL A 424 -34.67 -30.33 10.94
CA VAL A 424 -33.63 -30.21 9.94
C VAL A 424 -32.86 -31.51 9.77
N GLU A 425 -32.54 -32.18 10.88
CA GLU A 425 -31.89 -33.50 10.88
C GLU A 425 -32.74 -34.57 10.16
N GLN A 426 -34.04 -34.63 10.46
CA GLN A 426 -34.93 -35.55 9.79
C GLN A 426 -35.04 -35.29 8.29
N ARG A 427 -35.27 -34.04 7.88
CA ARG A 427 -35.31 -33.64 6.45
C ARG A 427 -34.04 -33.96 5.69
N SER A 428 -32.88 -33.76 6.34
CA SER A 428 -31.58 -34.08 5.74
C SER A 428 -31.42 -35.57 5.52
N LYS A 429 -31.81 -36.41 6.46
CA LYS A 429 -31.79 -37.88 6.31
C LYS A 429 -32.73 -38.38 5.22
N GLU A 430 -33.93 -37.81 5.12
CA GLU A 430 -34.91 -38.11 4.05
C GLU A 430 -34.34 -37.75 2.65
N GLN A 431 -33.46 -36.74 2.56
CA GLN A 431 -32.74 -36.32 1.34
C GLN A 431 -31.45 -37.11 1.08
N GLY A 432 -31.11 -38.09 1.94
CA GLY A 432 -29.95 -38.95 1.80
C GLY A 432 -28.62 -38.36 2.35
N PHE A 433 -28.69 -37.26 3.12
CA PHE A 433 -27.52 -36.71 3.81
C PHE A 433 -27.25 -37.43 5.13
N SER A 434 -26.00 -37.52 5.53
CA SER A 434 -25.61 -38.23 6.75
C SER A 434 -26.00 -37.51 8.05
N HIS A 435 -26.21 -36.20 7.99
CA HIS A 435 -26.56 -35.33 9.12
C HIS A 435 -27.28 -34.06 8.66
N GLY A 436 -27.99 -33.39 9.54
CA GLY A 436 -28.54 -32.04 9.35
C GLY A 436 -27.52 -30.96 9.60
N PHE A 437 -27.62 -30.32 10.77
CA PHE A 437 -26.59 -29.36 11.21
C PHE A 437 -25.34 -30.07 11.73
N THR A 438 -24.14 -29.51 11.43
CA THR A 438 -22.95 -29.82 12.22
C THR A 438 -23.07 -29.21 13.62
N LYS A 439 -22.20 -29.62 14.55
CA LYS A 439 -22.20 -29.06 15.92
C LYS A 439 -22.06 -27.56 15.91
N GLY A 440 -21.07 -27.00 15.19
CA GLY A 440 -20.87 -25.55 15.11
C GLY A 440 -22.03 -24.81 14.44
N GLN A 441 -22.68 -25.41 13.43
CA GLN A 441 -23.90 -24.84 12.83
C GLN A 441 -25.06 -24.78 13.83
N ALA A 442 -25.28 -25.84 14.60
CA ALA A 442 -26.34 -25.90 15.61
C ALA A 442 -26.11 -24.88 16.73
N GLU A 443 -24.89 -24.74 17.21
CA GLU A 443 -24.50 -23.75 18.21
C GLU A 443 -24.69 -22.30 17.68
N ALA A 444 -24.26 -22.00 16.45
CA ALA A 444 -24.45 -20.69 15.84
C ALA A 444 -25.93 -20.35 15.59
N PHE A 445 -26.72 -21.33 15.14
CA PHE A 445 -28.16 -21.22 14.99
C PHE A 445 -28.84 -20.92 16.32
N THR A 446 -28.47 -21.66 17.37
CA THR A 446 -28.98 -21.47 18.74
C THR A 446 -28.62 -20.08 19.26
N LEU A 447 -27.35 -19.64 19.14
CA LEU A 447 -26.95 -18.31 19.56
C LEU A 447 -27.78 -17.22 18.90
N ALA A 448 -27.97 -17.27 17.56
CA ALA A 448 -28.72 -16.26 16.83
C ALA A 448 -30.17 -16.10 17.27
N LEU A 449 -30.83 -17.20 17.72
CA LEU A 449 -32.24 -17.23 18.09
C LEU A 449 -32.48 -17.02 19.60
N SER A 450 -31.56 -17.46 20.48
CA SER A 450 -31.71 -17.40 21.93
C SER A 450 -31.06 -16.19 22.59
N THR A 451 -30.13 -15.51 21.89
CA THR A 451 -29.38 -14.40 22.47
C THR A 451 -30.26 -13.20 22.85
N ARG A 452 -29.81 -12.46 23.87
CA ARG A 452 -30.34 -11.14 24.22
C ARG A 452 -29.54 -9.99 23.65
N ASP A 453 -28.44 -10.27 22.92
CA ASP A 453 -27.52 -9.28 22.45
C ASP A 453 -27.95 -8.71 21.10
N GLN A 454 -27.62 -7.43 20.88
CA GLN A 454 -27.88 -6.75 19.61
C GLN A 454 -26.90 -7.20 18.52
N PHE A 455 -25.64 -7.43 18.91
CA PHE A 455 -24.52 -7.75 18.03
C PHE A 455 -23.95 -9.11 18.41
N ILE A 456 -23.91 -10.04 17.45
CA ILE A 456 -23.39 -11.39 17.65
C ILE A 456 -22.45 -11.78 16.51
N GLY A 457 -21.51 -12.69 16.77
CA GLY A 457 -20.52 -13.17 15.85
C GLY A 457 -20.62 -14.65 15.53
N VAL A 458 -20.39 -15.02 14.27
CA VAL A 458 -20.13 -16.40 13.85
C VAL A 458 -18.81 -16.44 13.13
N ASN A 459 -17.79 -17.00 13.80
CA ASN A 459 -16.49 -17.26 13.18
C ASN A 459 -16.52 -18.61 12.47
N GLY A 460 -16.88 -18.61 11.20
CA GLY A 460 -17.01 -19.83 10.42
C GLY A 460 -15.88 -20.00 9.42
N ARG A 461 -15.09 -21.06 9.56
CA ARG A 461 -14.00 -21.39 8.66
C ARG A 461 -14.48 -21.60 7.22
N ALA A 462 -13.56 -21.56 6.26
CA ALA A 462 -13.89 -21.81 4.85
C ALA A 462 -14.53 -23.20 4.66
N GLY A 463 -15.71 -23.25 4.04
CA GLY A 463 -16.37 -24.53 3.73
C GLY A 463 -17.13 -25.20 4.87
N THR A 464 -17.50 -24.46 5.92
CA THR A 464 -18.29 -24.97 7.06
C THR A 464 -19.81 -24.89 6.87
N GLY A 465 -20.30 -24.59 5.66
CA GLY A 465 -21.74 -24.58 5.36
C GLY A 465 -22.54 -23.43 5.97
N LYS A 466 -21.91 -22.26 6.12
CA LYS A 466 -22.55 -21.03 6.65
C LYS A 466 -23.90 -20.72 5.99
N THR A 467 -23.98 -20.87 4.69
CA THR A 467 -25.18 -20.54 3.91
C THR A 467 -26.35 -21.49 4.16
N PHE A 468 -26.05 -22.77 4.41
CA PHE A 468 -27.07 -23.76 4.82
C PHE A 468 -27.73 -23.34 6.12
N MET A 469 -26.94 -22.98 7.14
CA MET A 469 -27.44 -22.47 8.40
C MET A 469 -28.25 -21.17 8.23
N GLN A 470 -27.82 -20.24 7.40
CA GLN A 470 -28.54 -18.99 7.14
C GLN A 470 -29.92 -19.19 6.51
N LYS A 471 -30.09 -20.18 5.61
CA LYS A 471 -31.36 -20.51 5.01
C LYS A 471 -32.39 -20.97 6.05
N GLU A 472 -32.00 -21.82 6.99
CA GLU A 472 -32.86 -22.25 8.10
C GLU A 472 -33.11 -21.12 9.11
N LEU A 473 -32.06 -20.31 9.38
CA LEU A 473 -32.17 -19.14 10.28
C LEU A 473 -33.17 -18.12 9.75
N LYS A 474 -33.22 -17.88 8.43
CA LYS A 474 -34.19 -16.99 7.79
C LYS A 474 -35.62 -17.42 8.09
N GLN A 475 -35.96 -18.71 7.98
CA GLN A 475 -37.30 -19.21 8.25
C GLN A 475 -37.76 -18.90 9.67
N MET A 476 -36.87 -19.13 10.63
CA MET A 476 -37.18 -18.87 12.06
C MET A 476 -37.29 -17.36 12.35
N ILE A 477 -36.40 -16.55 11.83
CA ILE A 477 -36.40 -15.09 12.03
C ILE A 477 -37.66 -14.46 11.42
N GLU A 478 -38.07 -14.86 10.21
CA GLU A 478 -39.27 -14.39 9.56
C GLU A 478 -40.53 -14.91 10.31
N GLY A 479 -40.53 -16.15 10.83
CA GLY A 479 -41.57 -16.69 11.70
C GLY A 479 -41.74 -15.93 13.01
N ALA A 480 -40.69 -15.30 13.54
CA ALA A 480 -40.73 -14.40 14.68
C ALA A 480 -41.21 -12.96 14.34
N GLY A 481 -41.59 -12.69 13.09
CA GLY A 481 -42.11 -11.40 12.63
C GLY A 481 -41.02 -10.36 12.31
N TYR A 482 -39.76 -10.78 12.16
CA TYR A 482 -38.67 -9.93 11.68
C TYR A 482 -38.51 -10.02 10.15
N VAL A 483 -37.88 -9.01 9.57
CA VAL A 483 -37.40 -9.06 8.18
C VAL A 483 -35.92 -9.27 8.21
N MET A 484 -35.42 -10.34 7.58
CA MET A 484 -34.00 -10.61 7.47
C MET A 484 -33.42 -9.92 6.23
N LYS A 485 -32.28 -9.20 6.40
CA LYS A 485 -31.58 -8.47 5.34
C LYS A 485 -30.09 -8.80 5.36
N GLY A 486 -29.52 -8.98 4.17
CA GLY A 486 -28.11 -9.34 4.01
C GLY A 486 -27.26 -8.16 3.54
N MET A 487 -26.02 -8.16 4.00
CA MET A 487 -24.95 -7.27 3.56
C MET A 487 -23.67 -8.07 3.36
N ALA A 488 -22.84 -7.63 2.41
CA ALA A 488 -21.47 -8.12 2.25
C ALA A 488 -20.55 -7.00 1.77
N PRO A 489 -19.22 -7.10 2.00
CA PRO A 489 -18.27 -6.08 1.54
C PRO A 489 -18.18 -5.96 0.01
N THR A 490 -18.44 -7.03 -0.73
CA THR A 490 -18.35 -7.05 -2.20
C THR A 490 -19.68 -7.40 -2.86
N GLY A 491 -19.85 -6.94 -4.11
CA GLY A 491 -21.08 -7.26 -4.89
C GLY A 491 -21.22 -8.75 -5.19
N GLU A 492 -20.11 -9.46 -5.39
CA GLU A 492 -20.09 -10.90 -5.66
C GLU A 492 -20.54 -11.71 -4.41
N ALA A 493 -20.00 -11.35 -3.25
CA ALA A 493 -20.42 -11.95 -1.98
C ALA A 493 -21.89 -11.67 -1.66
N ALA A 494 -22.39 -10.46 -1.92
CA ALA A 494 -23.81 -10.13 -1.72
C ALA A 494 -24.73 -10.91 -2.67
N LYS A 495 -24.36 -11.07 -3.95
CA LYS A 495 -25.11 -11.90 -4.90
C LYS A 495 -25.16 -13.37 -4.47
N LYS A 496 -24.00 -13.91 -4.03
CA LYS A 496 -23.89 -15.28 -3.55
C LYS A 496 -24.76 -15.51 -2.31
N LEU A 497 -24.67 -14.61 -1.33
CA LEU A 497 -25.50 -14.66 -0.12
C LEU A 497 -27.00 -14.69 -0.50
N GLN A 498 -27.43 -13.82 -1.40
CA GLN A 498 -28.82 -13.78 -1.85
C GLN A 498 -29.24 -15.06 -2.60
N ALA A 499 -28.43 -15.54 -3.53
CA ALA A 499 -28.75 -16.73 -4.35
C ALA A 499 -28.84 -18.01 -3.49
N GLU A 500 -27.95 -18.17 -2.53
CA GLU A 500 -27.84 -19.41 -1.75
C GLU A 500 -28.78 -19.42 -0.53
N SER A 501 -28.98 -18.28 0.15
CA SER A 501 -29.81 -18.20 1.38
C SER A 501 -31.23 -17.66 1.12
N GLY A 502 -31.47 -17.03 -0.02
CA GLY A 502 -32.73 -16.34 -0.33
C GLY A 502 -32.91 -15.03 0.48
N ILE A 503 -31.88 -14.53 1.18
CA ILE A 503 -31.92 -13.27 1.94
C ILE A 503 -31.66 -12.12 0.96
N GLU A 504 -32.58 -11.12 0.93
CA GLU A 504 -32.34 -9.89 0.13
C GLU A 504 -31.02 -9.24 0.57
N SER A 505 -30.03 -9.17 -0.33
CA SER A 505 -28.66 -8.81 0.02
C SER A 505 -28.07 -7.73 -0.88
N HIS A 506 -27.29 -6.84 -0.30
CA HIS A 506 -26.61 -5.74 -0.98
C HIS A 506 -25.17 -5.59 -0.49
N THR A 507 -24.35 -4.80 -1.20
CA THR A 507 -23.10 -4.34 -0.59
C THR A 507 -23.37 -3.43 0.60
N ILE A 508 -22.45 -3.36 1.56
CA ILE A 508 -22.59 -2.53 2.76
C ILE A 508 -22.93 -1.09 2.38
N ASP A 509 -22.17 -0.49 1.46
CA ASP A 509 -22.42 0.89 1.00
C ASP A 509 -23.81 1.07 0.36
N SER A 510 -24.20 0.13 -0.51
CA SER A 510 -25.52 0.17 -1.15
C SER A 510 -26.67 0.01 -0.14
N PHE A 511 -26.49 -0.86 0.86
CA PHE A 511 -27.46 -1.06 1.94
C PHE A 511 -27.63 0.22 2.78
N LEU A 512 -26.55 0.83 3.21
CA LEU A 512 -26.56 2.05 4.00
C LEU A 512 -27.15 3.22 3.21
N HIS A 513 -26.80 3.37 1.93
CA HIS A 513 -27.36 4.40 1.06
C HIS A 513 -28.88 4.24 0.86
N LYS A 514 -29.35 3.03 0.53
CA LYS A 514 -30.79 2.73 0.38
C LYS A 514 -31.56 2.99 1.68
N ARG A 515 -30.95 2.68 2.82
CA ARG A 515 -31.53 2.95 4.13
C ARG A 515 -31.70 4.46 4.35
N GLU A 516 -30.69 5.27 4.05
CA GLU A 516 -30.74 6.72 4.24
C GLU A 516 -31.76 7.38 3.31
N THR A 517 -31.80 6.94 2.05
CA THR A 517 -32.82 7.38 1.08
C THR A 517 -34.24 7.09 1.59
N ARG A 518 -34.49 5.87 2.11
CA ARG A 518 -35.79 5.52 2.72
C ARG A 518 -36.14 6.44 3.90
N LYS A 519 -35.20 6.74 4.79
CA LYS A 519 -35.41 7.67 5.90
C LYS A 519 -35.81 9.07 5.43
N GLN A 520 -35.13 9.58 4.40
CA GLN A 520 -35.43 10.88 3.81
C GLN A 520 -36.85 10.93 3.21
N VAL A 521 -37.26 9.88 2.48
CA VAL A 521 -38.61 9.76 1.94
C VAL A 521 -39.67 9.68 3.04
N GLN A 522 -39.41 8.88 4.09
CA GLN A 522 -40.33 8.75 5.24
C GLN A 522 -40.48 10.07 6.03
N ARG A 523 -39.40 10.85 6.19
CA ARG A 523 -39.46 12.18 6.83
C ARG A 523 -40.34 13.16 6.05
N LYS A 524 -40.40 13.02 4.72
CA LYS A 524 -41.26 13.85 3.84
C LYS A 524 -42.70 13.36 3.79
N SER A 525 -42.97 12.10 4.13
CA SER A 525 -44.32 11.52 4.12
C SER A 525 -45.05 11.71 5.44
N ARG A 526 -46.25 12.26 5.45
CA ARG A 526 -47.11 12.39 6.64
C ARG A 526 -47.69 11.05 7.13
N ARG A 527 -47.56 9.94 6.37
CA ARG A 527 -48.06 8.60 6.72
C ARG A 527 -46.90 7.74 7.19
N THR A 528 -46.78 7.49 8.47
CA THR A 528 -45.84 6.51 9.05
C THR A 528 -46.47 5.11 9.02
N LYS A 529 -46.01 4.25 8.12
CA LYS A 529 -46.29 2.79 8.28
C LYS A 529 -45.52 2.25 9.48
N PRO A 530 -46.10 1.31 10.24
CA PRO A 530 -45.38 0.67 11.35
C PRO A 530 -44.08 0.05 10.83
N LYS A 531 -42.96 0.36 11.49
CA LYS A 531 -41.64 -0.12 11.08
C LYS A 531 -41.55 -1.60 11.45
N LYS A 532 -41.35 -2.51 10.48
CA LYS A 532 -41.07 -3.91 10.74
C LYS A 532 -39.75 -4.05 11.49
N LYS A 533 -39.65 -4.97 12.44
CA LYS A 533 -38.42 -5.32 13.11
C LYS A 533 -37.44 -5.93 12.09
N GLU A 534 -36.18 -5.56 12.16
CA GLU A 534 -35.18 -6.03 11.20
C GLU A 534 -34.08 -6.84 11.90
N PHE A 535 -33.63 -7.91 11.24
CA PHE A 535 -32.48 -8.71 11.58
C PHE A 535 -31.49 -8.64 10.41
N TRP A 536 -30.31 -8.13 10.64
CA TRP A 536 -29.31 -7.94 9.62
C TRP A 536 -28.23 -9.00 9.68
N VAL A 537 -27.71 -9.43 8.54
CA VAL A 537 -26.56 -10.32 8.42
C VAL A 537 -25.48 -9.58 7.64
N LEU A 538 -24.29 -9.47 8.21
CA LEU A 538 -23.10 -9.05 7.52
C LEU A 538 -22.25 -10.28 7.26
N ASP A 539 -22.31 -10.79 6.04
CA ASP A 539 -21.46 -11.92 5.60
C ASP A 539 -20.08 -11.43 5.14
N GLU A 540 -19.08 -12.31 5.19
CA GLU A 540 -17.66 -11.99 4.96
C GLU A 540 -17.20 -10.79 5.82
N ALA A 541 -17.60 -10.75 7.08
CA ALA A 541 -17.34 -9.66 8.02
C ALA A 541 -15.83 -9.36 8.20
N SER A 542 -14.97 -10.35 8.02
CA SER A 542 -13.51 -10.18 8.06
C SER A 542 -12.99 -9.24 6.98
N LEU A 543 -13.70 -9.10 5.85
CA LEU A 543 -13.36 -8.18 4.76
C LEU A 543 -13.91 -6.76 4.96
N ALA A 544 -14.76 -6.53 5.95
CA ALA A 544 -15.29 -5.21 6.25
C ALA A 544 -14.26 -4.38 7.03
N ASN A 545 -14.07 -3.12 6.63
CA ASN A 545 -13.16 -2.19 7.28
C ASN A 545 -13.78 -1.56 8.55
N ALA A 546 -12.99 -0.80 9.30
CA ALA A 546 -13.44 -0.17 10.54
C ALA A 546 -14.60 0.82 10.31
N GLN A 547 -14.61 1.57 9.22
CA GLN A 547 -15.69 2.49 8.88
C GLN A 547 -17.00 1.76 8.59
N HIS A 548 -16.95 0.62 7.89
CA HIS A 548 -18.12 -0.22 7.64
C HIS A 548 -18.74 -0.72 8.96
N PHE A 549 -17.93 -1.25 9.88
CA PHE A 549 -18.42 -1.67 11.18
C PHE A 549 -19.06 -0.52 11.97
N HIS A 550 -18.37 0.62 12.05
CA HIS A 550 -18.88 1.82 12.69
C HIS A 550 -20.26 2.21 12.13
N ASP A 551 -20.38 2.31 10.81
CA ASP A 551 -21.59 2.80 10.16
C ASP A 551 -22.76 1.79 10.25
N VAL A 552 -22.48 0.48 10.10
CA VAL A 552 -23.48 -0.59 10.25
C VAL A 552 -23.99 -0.64 11.68
N MET A 553 -23.10 -0.62 12.68
CA MET A 553 -23.51 -0.68 14.10
C MET A 553 -24.26 0.56 14.53
N LYS A 554 -23.84 1.76 14.08
CA LYS A 554 -24.58 3.00 14.27
C LYS A 554 -25.98 2.93 13.67
N ALA A 555 -26.05 2.47 12.42
CA ALA A 555 -27.33 2.30 11.70
C ALA A 555 -28.25 1.29 12.40
N ALA A 556 -27.71 0.17 12.90
CA ALA A 556 -28.47 -0.86 13.62
C ALA A 556 -29.04 -0.34 14.93
N ARG A 557 -28.27 0.43 15.69
CA ARG A 557 -28.74 1.09 16.93
C ARG A 557 -29.88 2.07 16.65
N GLU A 558 -29.74 2.92 15.61
CA GLU A 558 -30.78 3.87 15.21
C GLU A 558 -32.07 3.20 14.75
N ASP A 559 -31.97 2.01 14.14
CA ASP A 559 -33.12 1.27 13.61
C ASP A 559 -33.66 0.21 14.58
N ASN A 560 -33.02 0.04 15.73
CA ASN A 560 -33.30 -1.03 16.70
C ASN A 560 -33.30 -2.42 16.03
N ALA A 561 -32.27 -2.65 15.19
CA ALA A 561 -32.06 -3.90 14.46
C ALA A 561 -31.01 -4.77 15.17
N ARG A 562 -31.18 -6.10 15.09
CA ARG A 562 -30.15 -7.07 15.48
C ARG A 562 -29.17 -7.28 14.33
N VAL A 563 -27.91 -7.58 14.62
CA VAL A 563 -26.90 -7.85 13.61
C VAL A 563 -26.12 -9.11 13.94
N LEU A 564 -26.09 -10.02 12.97
CA LEU A 564 -25.20 -11.17 12.94
C LEU A 564 -24.00 -10.83 12.04
N PHE A 565 -22.80 -10.75 12.62
CA PHE A 565 -21.54 -10.68 11.89
C PHE A 565 -21.04 -12.09 11.64
N GLN A 566 -20.78 -12.42 10.37
CA GLN A 566 -20.33 -13.75 9.98
C GLN A 566 -19.09 -13.62 9.10
N GLY A 567 -18.02 -14.34 9.43
CA GLY A 567 -16.75 -14.25 8.70
C GLY A 567 -15.79 -15.35 9.12
N ASP A 568 -14.57 -15.27 8.62
CA ASP A 568 -13.47 -16.18 8.97
C ASP A 568 -12.24 -15.32 9.31
N ILE A 569 -11.84 -15.29 10.56
CA ILE A 569 -10.73 -14.46 11.05
C ILE A 569 -9.37 -14.93 10.52
N ASP A 570 -9.25 -16.19 10.05
CA ASP A 570 -8.02 -16.75 9.50
C ASP A 570 -7.89 -16.46 7.99
N GLN A 571 -8.94 -15.97 7.32
CA GLN A 571 -8.89 -15.50 5.94
C GLN A 571 -8.35 -14.07 5.84
N LEU A 572 -8.21 -13.57 4.60
CA LEU A 572 -7.76 -12.21 4.35
C LEU A 572 -8.68 -11.18 5.03
N GLY A 573 -8.09 -10.14 5.56
CA GLY A 573 -8.80 -8.99 6.11
C GLY A 573 -9.18 -7.95 5.03
N SER A 574 -9.79 -6.85 5.49
CA SER A 574 -10.13 -5.71 4.62
C SER A 574 -8.90 -5.11 3.93
N VAL A 575 -9.09 -4.51 2.76
CA VAL A 575 -8.03 -3.75 2.08
C VAL A 575 -7.69 -2.49 2.87
N GLU A 576 -8.69 -1.74 3.30
CA GLU A 576 -8.55 -0.61 4.21
C GLU A 576 -8.30 -1.11 5.64
N TRP A 577 -7.92 -0.19 6.54
CA TRP A 577 -7.54 -0.55 7.91
C TRP A 577 -8.68 -1.16 8.74
N GLY A 578 -8.30 -2.01 9.69
CA GLY A 578 -9.15 -2.60 10.71
C GLY A 578 -9.24 -4.14 10.65
N LYS A 579 -9.07 -4.78 11.79
CA LYS A 579 -9.38 -6.20 12.05
C LYS A 579 -10.54 -6.32 13.04
N ILE A 580 -11.59 -5.52 12.77
CA ILE A 580 -12.67 -5.24 13.74
C ILE A 580 -13.40 -6.50 14.15
N PHE A 581 -13.64 -7.45 13.22
CA PHE A 581 -14.37 -8.67 13.55
C PHE A 581 -13.66 -9.51 14.63
N SER A 582 -12.34 -9.74 14.48
CA SER A 582 -11.55 -10.41 15.53
C SER A 582 -11.48 -9.59 16.81
N LEU A 583 -11.31 -8.27 16.68
CA LEU A 583 -11.26 -7.37 17.84
C LEU A 583 -12.55 -7.41 18.67
N LEU A 584 -13.72 -7.46 18.04
CA LEU A 584 -15.00 -7.58 18.73
C LEU A 584 -15.14 -8.92 19.47
N ILE A 585 -14.71 -10.02 18.85
CA ILE A 585 -14.69 -11.35 19.47
C ILE A 585 -13.76 -11.33 20.71
N GLU A 586 -12.54 -10.83 20.56
CA GLU A 586 -11.56 -10.70 21.64
C GLU A 586 -12.04 -9.82 22.80
N HIS A 587 -12.89 -8.82 22.51
CA HIS A 587 -13.42 -7.89 23.53
C HIS A 587 -14.83 -8.20 24.01
N GLY A 588 -15.30 -9.45 23.83
CA GLY A 588 -16.47 -9.99 24.50
C GLY A 588 -17.79 -9.91 23.75
N MET A 589 -17.76 -9.77 22.42
CA MET A 589 -18.93 -10.03 21.59
C MET A 589 -19.32 -11.51 21.68
N SER A 590 -20.60 -11.80 21.98
CA SER A 590 -21.11 -13.19 21.97
C SER A 590 -20.89 -13.81 20.59
N SER A 591 -20.11 -14.91 20.53
CA SER A 591 -19.74 -15.54 19.27
C SER A 591 -19.61 -17.05 19.38
N VAL A 592 -19.77 -17.73 18.25
CA VAL A 592 -19.58 -19.18 18.08
C VAL A 592 -18.60 -19.43 16.95
N GLU A 593 -17.77 -20.47 17.09
CA GLU A 593 -16.89 -20.95 16.03
C GLU A 593 -17.51 -22.15 15.30
N MET A 594 -17.55 -22.08 13.97
CA MET A 594 -17.90 -23.22 13.10
C MET A 594 -16.61 -23.78 12.51
N ALA A 595 -16.11 -24.90 13.05
CA ALA A 595 -14.79 -25.45 12.72
C ALA A 595 -14.85 -26.60 11.70
N GLU A 596 -15.98 -27.28 11.54
CA GLU A 596 -16.13 -28.49 10.72
C GLU A 596 -16.09 -28.18 9.22
N ILE A 597 -14.99 -28.56 8.56
CA ILE A 597 -14.77 -28.28 7.15
C ILE A 597 -15.42 -29.35 6.27
N MET A 598 -16.34 -28.95 5.39
CA MET A 598 -17.12 -29.82 4.52
C MET A 598 -16.74 -29.72 3.04
N ARG A 599 -15.96 -28.68 2.64
CA ARG A 599 -15.66 -28.38 1.23
C ARG A 599 -14.74 -29.40 0.58
N GLN A 600 -13.69 -29.84 1.27
CA GLN A 600 -12.70 -30.75 0.72
C GLN A 600 -13.23 -32.18 0.66
N LYS A 601 -13.27 -32.73 -0.56
CA LYS A 601 -13.76 -34.09 -0.80
C LYS A 601 -12.75 -35.17 -0.48
N THR A 602 -11.44 -34.84 -0.50
CA THR A 602 -10.37 -35.77 -0.18
C THR A 602 -9.93 -35.60 1.27
N GLU A 603 -9.65 -36.70 1.97
CA GLU A 603 -9.16 -36.67 3.35
C GLU A 603 -7.79 -35.96 3.45
N GLN A 604 -6.90 -36.19 2.46
CA GLN A 604 -5.60 -35.52 2.37
C GLN A 604 -5.76 -33.99 2.25
N GLY A 605 -6.67 -33.54 1.39
CA GLY A 605 -6.94 -32.11 1.21
C GLY A 605 -7.50 -31.48 2.47
N ARG A 606 -8.43 -32.16 3.18
CA ARG A 606 -9.00 -31.67 4.45
C ARG A 606 -7.91 -31.54 5.50
N LYS A 607 -7.12 -32.59 5.73
CA LYS A 607 -5.99 -32.56 6.68
C LYS A 607 -4.97 -31.47 6.35
N ALA A 608 -4.70 -31.19 5.07
CA ALA A 608 -3.80 -30.11 4.67
C ALA A 608 -4.37 -28.73 5.04
N VAL A 609 -5.67 -28.49 4.84
CA VAL A 609 -6.33 -27.24 5.22
C VAL A 609 -6.37 -27.07 6.74
N GLU A 610 -6.73 -28.12 7.49
CA GLU A 610 -6.70 -28.12 8.96
C GLU A 610 -5.29 -27.83 9.49
N SER A 611 -4.27 -28.50 8.96
CA SER A 611 -2.88 -28.25 9.35
C SER A 611 -2.42 -26.81 9.03
N ALA A 612 -2.91 -26.20 7.95
CA ALA A 612 -2.63 -24.80 7.64
C ALA A 612 -3.26 -23.83 8.65
N ILE A 613 -4.47 -24.14 9.13
CA ILE A 613 -5.14 -23.38 10.20
C ILE A 613 -4.37 -23.50 11.52
N ASP A 614 -3.94 -24.70 11.86
CA ASP A 614 -3.13 -25.01 13.04
C ASP A 614 -1.68 -24.47 12.92
N ARG A 615 -1.34 -23.84 11.77
CA ARG A 615 0.01 -23.30 11.46
C ARG A 615 1.11 -24.36 11.40
N ASP A 616 0.74 -25.65 11.25
CA ASP A 616 1.68 -26.77 11.02
C ASP A 616 1.99 -26.91 9.51
N TYR A 617 2.74 -25.93 8.99
CA TYR A 617 3.09 -25.91 7.58
C TYR A 617 4.00 -27.07 7.15
N LYS A 618 4.79 -27.62 8.08
CA LYS A 618 5.61 -28.81 7.78
C LYS A 618 4.69 -29.96 7.37
N LYS A 619 3.65 -30.22 8.16
CA LYS A 619 2.66 -31.26 7.86
C LYS A 619 1.86 -30.97 6.58
N VAL A 620 1.51 -29.71 6.30
CA VAL A 620 0.88 -29.33 5.01
C VAL A 620 1.74 -29.78 3.83
N PHE A 621 3.04 -29.44 3.85
CA PHE A 621 3.95 -29.79 2.75
C PHE A 621 4.33 -31.27 2.71
N ASP A 622 4.27 -31.99 3.81
CA ASP A 622 4.45 -33.43 3.83
C ASP A 622 3.24 -34.16 3.21
N LEU A 623 2.02 -33.68 3.50
CA LEU A 623 0.80 -34.16 2.86
C LEU A 623 0.76 -33.86 1.36
N LEU A 624 1.30 -32.73 0.91
CA LEU A 624 1.23 -32.25 -0.47
C LEU A 624 2.58 -32.29 -1.20
N HIS A 625 3.54 -33.12 -0.75
CA HIS A 625 4.91 -33.14 -1.28
C HIS A 625 5.00 -33.41 -2.79
N THR A 626 4.18 -34.34 -3.33
CA THR A 626 4.13 -34.65 -4.77
C THR A 626 3.51 -33.53 -5.64
N ARG A 627 2.91 -32.54 -5.02
CA ARG A 627 2.19 -31.42 -5.67
C ARG A 627 2.81 -30.08 -5.37
N THR A 628 4.02 -30.04 -4.82
CA THR A 628 4.75 -28.82 -4.51
C THR A 628 6.01 -28.74 -5.38
N LYS A 629 6.10 -27.69 -6.20
CA LYS A 629 7.29 -27.34 -6.99
C LYS A 629 8.01 -26.14 -6.35
N THR A 630 9.29 -26.32 -6.08
CA THR A 630 10.20 -25.31 -5.53
C THR A 630 11.07 -24.72 -6.63
N ASP A 631 11.65 -23.54 -6.37
CA ASP A 631 12.43 -22.76 -7.34
C ASP A 631 11.71 -22.55 -8.69
N ALA A 632 10.38 -22.60 -8.64
CA ALA A 632 9.49 -22.52 -9.79
C ALA A 632 9.22 -21.07 -10.20
N ARG A 633 9.06 -20.86 -11.49
CA ARG A 633 8.60 -19.61 -12.11
C ARG A 633 7.10 -19.70 -12.42
N VAL A 634 6.50 -18.57 -12.80
CA VAL A 634 5.10 -18.54 -13.26
C VAL A 634 4.92 -19.37 -14.52
N SER A 635 5.90 -19.41 -15.42
CA SER A 635 5.90 -20.26 -16.62
C SER A 635 5.72 -21.75 -16.28
N ASP A 636 6.42 -22.24 -15.23
CA ASP A 636 6.30 -23.65 -14.83
C ASP A 636 4.88 -24.03 -14.36
N LEU A 637 4.20 -23.09 -13.70
CA LEU A 637 2.79 -23.25 -13.33
C LEU A 637 1.89 -23.32 -14.56
N ILE A 638 2.10 -22.41 -15.53
CA ILE A 638 1.31 -22.36 -16.74
C ILE A 638 1.55 -23.61 -17.61
N GLU A 639 2.80 -24.06 -17.76
CA GLU A 639 3.14 -25.29 -18.49
C GLU A 639 2.43 -26.53 -17.90
N ASP A 640 2.37 -26.66 -16.59
CA ASP A 640 1.67 -27.79 -15.96
C ASP A 640 0.15 -27.68 -16.14
N TRP A 641 -0.41 -26.49 -16.12
CA TRP A 641 -1.82 -26.25 -16.41
C TRP A 641 -2.14 -26.59 -17.89
N GLN A 642 -1.27 -26.22 -18.81
CA GLN A 642 -1.41 -26.50 -20.24
C GLN A 642 -1.44 -27.99 -20.58
N LYS A 643 -0.77 -28.84 -19.78
CA LYS A 643 -0.76 -30.31 -19.96
C LYS A 643 -2.09 -30.97 -19.63
N LEU A 644 -2.99 -30.31 -18.95
CA LEU A 644 -4.29 -30.84 -18.59
C LEU A 644 -5.22 -30.90 -19.83
N PRO A 645 -6.18 -31.86 -19.86
CA PRO A 645 -7.31 -31.83 -20.80
C PRO A 645 -8.11 -30.52 -20.63
N GLN A 646 -8.77 -30.09 -21.70
CA GLN A 646 -9.54 -28.83 -21.69
C GLN A 646 -10.61 -28.80 -20.59
N GLU A 647 -11.35 -29.87 -20.37
CA GLU A 647 -12.38 -29.99 -19.33
C GLU A 647 -11.78 -29.75 -17.92
N GLU A 648 -10.61 -30.32 -17.63
CA GLU A 648 -9.94 -30.12 -16.36
C GLU A 648 -9.36 -28.70 -16.21
N ARG A 649 -8.91 -28.08 -17.33
CA ARG A 649 -8.47 -26.69 -17.34
C ARG A 649 -9.62 -25.75 -17.01
N ASP A 650 -10.79 -25.98 -17.60
CA ASP A 650 -11.99 -25.15 -17.43
C ASP A 650 -12.56 -25.28 -15.98
N GLU A 651 -12.38 -26.41 -15.32
CA GLU A 651 -12.74 -26.64 -13.91
C GLU A 651 -11.65 -26.19 -12.92
N SER A 652 -10.52 -25.67 -13.41
CA SER A 652 -9.39 -25.28 -12.56
C SER A 652 -9.43 -23.80 -12.19
N LEU A 653 -8.76 -23.47 -11.06
CA LEU A 653 -8.57 -22.10 -10.59
C LEU A 653 -7.08 -21.79 -10.46
N ILE A 654 -6.62 -20.75 -11.15
CA ILE A 654 -5.25 -20.26 -11.05
C ILE A 654 -5.23 -19.03 -10.14
N VAL A 655 -4.39 -19.07 -9.09
CA VAL A 655 -4.28 -17.98 -8.10
C VAL A 655 -2.84 -17.48 -8.02
N ILE A 656 -2.61 -16.29 -8.54
CA ILE A 656 -1.32 -15.58 -8.52
C ILE A 656 -1.52 -14.23 -7.83
N PRO A 657 -0.93 -14.00 -6.66
CA PRO A 657 -1.16 -12.78 -5.87
C PRO A 657 -0.59 -11.51 -6.51
N ASP A 658 0.58 -11.58 -7.17
CA ASP A 658 1.21 -10.43 -7.81
C ASP A 658 0.52 -10.07 -9.13
N ILE A 659 0.28 -8.75 -9.34
CA ILE A 659 -0.46 -8.26 -10.51
C ILE A 659 0.36 -8.45 -11.80
N ALA A 660 1.66 -8.15 -11.78
CA ALA A 660 2.51 -8.28 -12.96
C ALA A 660 2.62 -9.75 -13.39
N SER A 661 2.86 -10.65 -12.43
CA SER A 661 2.89 -12.10 -12.66
C SER A 661 1.55 -12.66 -13.13
N ARG A 662 0.43 -12.15 -12.59
CA ARG A 662 -0.92 -12.50 -13.03
C ARG A 662 -1.16 -12.09 -14.48
N ASP A 663 -0.74 -10.89 -14.83
CA ASP A 663 -0.93 -10.34 -16.18
C ASP A 663 -0.12 -11.12 -17.21
N MET A 664 1.13 -11.46 -16.88
CA MET A 664 1.98 -12.32 -17.72
C MET A 664 1.37 -13.72 -17.91
N ALA A 665 0.87 -14.33 -16.83
CA ALA A 665 0.20 -15.61 -16.89
C ALA A 665 -1.08 -15.57 -17.76
N SER A 666 -1.85 -14.48 -17.66
CA SER A 666 -3.08 -14.31 -18.45
C SER A 666 -2.80 -14.17 -19.94
N GLU A 667 -1.74 -13.46 -20.34
CA GLU A 667 -1.30 -13.36 -21.73
C GLU A 667 -0.83 -14.74 -22.25
N ALA A 668 -0.04 -15.47 -21.49
CA ALA A 668 0.42 -16.80 -21.88
C ALA A 668 -0.74 -17.81 -22.04
N ILE A 669 -1.81 -17.69 -21.23
CA ILE A 669 -3.02 -18.50 -21.37
C ILE A 669 -3.79 -18.11 -22.64
N HIS A 670 -3.91 -16.83 -22.93
CA HIS A 670 -4.54 -16.34 -24.15
C HIS A 670 -3.82 -16.88 -25.40
N GLU A 671 -2.48 -16.75 -25.47
CA GLU A 671 -1.66 -17.26 -26.58
C GLU A 671 -1.84 -18.77 -26.77
N PHE A 672 -1.74 -19.55 -25.69
CA PHE A 672 -1.92 -20.98 -25.73
C PHE A 672 -3.31 -21.40 -26.24
N LYS A 673 -4.39 -20.70 -25.81
CA LYS A 673 -5.74 -21.00 -26.26
C LYS A 673 -5.96 -20.65 -27.73
N ALA A 674 -5.37 -19.55 -28.21
CA ALA A 674 -5.40 -19.14 -29.59
C ALA A 674 -4.66 -20.16 -30.50
N GLU A 675 -3.45 -20.58 -30.12
CA GLU A 675 -2.66 -21.60 -30.84
C GLU A 675 -3.39 -22.94 -30.98
N ARG A 676 -4.23 -23.30 -30.01
CA ARG A 676 -5.03 -24.53 -30.04
C ARG A 676 -6.41 -24.38 -30.68
N GLY A 677 -6.75 -23.19 -31.10
CA GLY A 677 -8.09 -22.89 -31.67
C GLY A 677 -9.23 -22.96 -30.63
N GLU A 678 -8.92 -22.87 -29.33
CA GLU A 678 -9.91 -22.81 -28.25
C GLU A 678 -10.60 -21.43 -28.19
N ILE A 679 -9.93 -20.40 -28.72
CA ILE A 679 -10.43 -19.05 -28.99
C ILE A 679 -10.07 -18.66 -30.42
N GLY A 680 -10.68 -17.60 -30.96
CA GLY A 680 -10.35 -17.09 -32.31
C GLY A 680 -8.89 -16.61 -32.40
N ASN A 681 -8.34 -16.65 -33.60
CA ASN A 681 -6.97 -16.21 -33.89
C ASN A 681 -6.88 -14.71 -34.27
N ASP A 682 -8.02 -14.03 -34.42
CA ASP A 682 -8.05 -12.60 -34.76
C ASP A 682 -7.99 -11.76 -33.48
N ASP A 683 -6.81 -11.23 -33.21
CA ASP A 683 -6.55 -10.39 -32.04
C ASP A 683 -7.07 -8.96 -32.21
N HIS A 684 -8.06 -8.59 -31.45
CA HIS A 684 -8.56 -7.21 -31.34
C HIS A 684 -7.90 -6.49 -30.17
N LYS A 685 -7.06 -5.50 -30.47
CA LYS A 685 -6.35 -4.71 -29.47
C LYS A 685 -7.26 -3.66 -28.86
N LEU A 686 -7.54 -3.77 -27.57
CA LEU A 686 -8.27 -2.77 -26.78
C LEU A 686 -7.36 -2.09 -25.76
N HIS A 687 -7.62 -0.82 -25.50
CA HIS A 687 -6.96 -0.06 -24.43
C HIS A 687 -7.83 -0.12 -23.19
N ILE A 688 -7.40 -0.92 -22.21
CA ILE A 688 -8.11 -1.11 -20.96
C ILE A 688 -7.58 -0.19 -19.87
N LEU A 689 -8.46 0.23 -18.98
CA LEU A 689 -8.16 1.05 -17.82
C LEU A 689 -7.98 0.17 -16.59
N THR A 690 -6.79 0.22 -16.01
CA THR A 690 -6.47 -0.47 -14.77
C THR A 690 -6.36 0.54 -13.63
N ASN A 691 -7.12 0.32 -12.55
CA ASN A 691 -7.15 1.26 -11.42
C ASN A 691 -5.75 1.44 -10.81
N SER A 692 -5.28 2.69 -10.68
CA SER A 692 -3.98 3.06 -10.11
C SER A 692 -3.91 2.86 -8.60
N ARG A 693 -5.03 2.57 -7.94
CA ARG A 693 -5.15 2.36 -6.48
C ARG A 693 -4.66 3.52 -5.64
N PHE A 694 -4.87 4.73 -6.11
CA PHE A 694 -4.57 5.93 -5.35
C PHE A 694 -5.36 5.94 -4.05
N SER A 695 -4.70 6.29 -2.94
CA SER A 695 -5.39 6.66 -1.71
C SER A 695 -6.18 7.96 -1.91
N ASP A 696 -7.12 8.26 -1.03
CA ASP A 696 -7.87 9.52 -1.07
C ASP A 696 -6.93 10.73 -0.92
N ALA A 697 -5.84 10.58 -0.14
CA ALA A 697 -4.78 11.57 -0.06
C ALA A 697 -4.10 11.78 -1.42
N GLN A 698 -3.69 10.71 -2.10
CA GLN A 698 -3.04 10.82 -3.42
C GLN A 698 -3.97 11.43 -4.47
N LYS A 699 -5.27 11.07 -4.46
CA LYS A 699 -6.27 11.65 -5.37
C LYS A 699 -6.43 13.17 -5.19
N SER A 700 -6.12 13.69 -4.01
CA SER A 700 -6.36 15.09 -3.63
C SER A 700 -5.24 16.05 -4.07
N TYR A 701 -4.10 15.56 -4.54
CA TYR A 701 -2.94 16.39 -4.85
C TYR A 701 -2.37 16.10 -6.24
N GLY A 702 -2.15 17.16 -7.04
CA GLY A 702 -1.65 17.09 -8.43
C GLY A 702 -0.29 16.42 -8.55
N ARG A 703 0.56 16.56 -7.53
CA ARG A 703 1.90 15.96 -7.49
C ARG A 703 1.94 14.44 -7.70
N PHE A 704 0.88 13.72 -7.36
CA PHE A 704 0.79 12.26 -7.55
C PHE A 704 0.36 11.84 -8.95
N TYR A 705 -0.24 12.73 -9.71
CA TYR A 705 -0.65 12.41 -11.07
C TYR A 705 0.56 12.42 -12.01
N GLN A 706 0.55 11.53 -12.97
CA GLN A 706 1.59 11.41 -14.01
C GLN A 706 0.96 11.60 -15.39
N VAL A 707 1.73 12.10 -16.33
CA VAL A 707 1.34 12.15 -17.74
C VAL A 707 0.95 10.74 -18.19
N GLY A 708 -0.18 10.59 -18.86
CA GLY A 708 -0.77 9.31 -19.25
C GLY A 708 -1.77 8.71 -18.25
N HIS A 709 -1.88 9.22 -17.02
CA HIS A 709 -2.97 8.81 -16.13
C HIS A 709 -4.33 9.23 -16.70
N VAL A 710 -5.32 8.36 -16.61
CA VAL A 710 -6.71 8.68 -16.95
C VAL A 710 -7.49 8.97 -15.66
N VAL A 711 -8.13 10.14 -15.62
CA VAL A 711 -8.95 10.60 -14.50
C VAL A 711 -10.40 10.50 -14.88
N GLU A 712 -11.20 9.74 -14.13
CA GLU A 712 -12.63 9.64 -14.29
C GLU A 712 -13.35 10.34 -13.14
N PHE A 713 -14.30 11.22 -13.47
CA PHE A 713 -15.10 11.95 -12.50
C PHE A 713 -16.34 11.13 -12.11
N GLN A 714 -16.49 10.88 -10.80
CA GLN A 714 -17.51 9.98 -10.25
C GLN A 714 -18.85 10.67 -9.96
N LYS A 715 -18.98 11.98 -10.25
CA LYS A 715 -20.19 12.78 -10.10
C LYS A 715 -20.09 14.08 -10.91
N ASP A 716 -21.20 14.80 -11.03
CA ASP A 716 -21.23 16.09 -11.69
C ASP A 716 -20.48 17.17 -10.91
N PHE A 717 -19.55 17.84 -11.56
CA PHE A 717 -18.82 19.01 -11.03
C PHE A 717 -19.17 20.27 -11.83
N LYS A 718 -20.28 20.90 -11.50
CA LYS A 718 -20.85 22.05 -12.23
C LYS A 718 -19.86 23.22 -12.37
N ARG A 719 -18.97 23.45 -11.37
CA ARG A 719 -17.99 24.55 -11.37
C ARG A 719 -16.96 24.45 -12.50
N ILE A 720 -16.66 23.25 -12.96
CA ILE A 720 -15.68 23.00 -14.04
C ILE A 720 -16.34 22.38 -15.27
N GLY A 721 -17.67 22.32 -15.31
CA GLY A 721 -18.42 21.82 -16.46
C GLY A 721 -18.29 20.32 -16.72
N VAL A 722 -17.85 19.52 -15.74
CA VAL A 722 -17.62 18.08 -15.88
C VAL A 722 -18.82 17.29 -15.37
N LYS A 723 -19.22 16.24 -16.13
CA LYS A 723 -20.30 15.33 -15.78
C LYS A 723 -19.76 14.01 -15.22
N GLU A 724 -20.61 13.33 -14.45
CA GLU A 724 -20.35 11.96 -13.98
C GLU A 724 -20.01 11.01 -15.14
N GLY A 725 -18.94 10.21 -14.97
CA GLY A 725 -18.45 9.24 -15.94
C GLY A 725 -17.52 9.83 -17.01
N GLN A 726 -17.35 11.14 -17.10
CA GLN A 726 -16.41 11.73 -18.05
C GLN A 726 -14.95 11.40 -17.67
N ARG A 727 -14.14 11.09 -18.69
CA ARG A 727 -12.74 10.67 -18.58
C ARG A 727 -11.81 11.65 -19.26
N PHE A 728 -10.71 11.93 -18.59
CA PHE A 728 -9.68 12.85 -19.05
C PHE A 728 -8.30 12.21 -18.90
N VAL A 729 -7.39 12.52 -19.82
CA VAL A 729 -5.97 12.10 -19.75
C VAL A 729 -5.17 13.26 -19.19
N VAL A 730 -4.25 12.97 -18.27
CA VAL A 730 -3.21 13.93 -17.86
C VAL A 730 -2.21 14.03 -18.99
N VAL A 731 -2.19 15.15 -19.69
CA VAL A 731 -1.32 15.37 -20.87
C VAL A 731 -0.08 16.17 -20.54
N ASP A 732 -0.14 16.96 -19.46
CA ASP A 732 0.98 17.81 -19.05
C ASP A 732 0.85 18.23 -17.59
N LYS A 733 1.96 18.71 -17.01
CA LYS A 733 2.04 19.27 -15.66
C LYS A 733 2.81 20.59 -15.75
N PRO A 734 2.24 21.71 -15.27
CA PRO A 734 2.95 22.98 -15.23
C PRO A 734 4.21 22.88 -14.34
N ASP A 735 5.35 23.35 -14.83
CA ASP A 735 6.60 23.37 -14.06
C ASP A 735 6.51 24.27 -12.81
N SER A 736 5.70 25.33 -12.90
CA SER A 736 5.53 26.33 -11.83
C SER A 736 4.55 25.89 -10.71
N ASP A 737 3.70 24.88 -10.94
CA ASP A 737 2.70 24.43 -9.96
C ASP A 737 2.51 22.91 -9.99
N ILE A 738 3.23 22.21 -9.10
CA ILE A 738 3.16 20.75 -8.96
C ILE A 738 1.78 20.22 -8.52
N GLU A 739 0.88 21.08 -8.05
CA GLU A 739 -0.46 20.70 -7.63
C GLU A 739 -1.50 20.82 -8.74
N THR A 740 -1.10 21.36 -9.89
CA THR A 740 -1.98 21.52 -11.05
C THR A 740 -1.60 20.52 -12.13
N VAL A 741 -2.60 20.02 -12.85
CA VAL A 741 -2.42 19.14 -14.00
C VAL A 741 -3.24 19.61 -15.18
N HIS A 742 -2.73 19.41 -16.39
CA HIS A 742 -3.44 19.67 -17.63
C HIS A 742 -4.15 18.42 -18.11
N LEU A 743 -5.45 18.51 -18.33
CA LEU A 743 -6.34 17.42 -18.69
C LEU A 743 -6.92 17.63 -20.09
N ALA A 744 -6.78 16.62 -20.97
CA ALA A 744 -7.52 16.54 -22.23
C ALA A 744 -8.60 15.45 -22.11
N LYS A 745 -9.74 15.60 -22.79
CA LYS A 745 -10.74 14.52 -22.84
C LYS A 745 -10.15 13.27 -23.46
N LEU A 746 -10.45 12.11 -22.88
CA LEU A 746 -9.94 10.82 -23.38
C LEU A 746 -10.30 10.59 -24.85
N GLU A 747 -11.51 10.98 -25.25
CA GLU A 747 -12.02 10.87 -26.63
C GLU A 747 -11.27 11.72 -27.66
N ASP A 748 -10.63 12.79 -27.21
CA ASP A 748 -9.87 13.73 -28.06
C ASP A 748 -8.38 13.35 -28.21
N VAL A 749 -7.87 12.42 -27.38
CA VAL A 749 -6.46 12.00 -27.39
C VAL A 749 -6.29 10.78 -28.31
N PRO A 750 -5.38 10.85 -29.32
CA PRO A 750 -5.11 9.70 -30.18
C PRO A 750 -4.68 8.47 -29.38
N VAL A 751 -5.30 7.35 -29.64
CA VAL A 751 -5.14 6.10 -28.89
C VAL A 751 -3.67 5.62 -28.82
N HIS A 752 -2.89 5.80 -29.89
CA HIS A 752 -1.48 5.40 -29.93
C HIS A 752 -0.61 6.17 -28.92
N LEU A 753 -1.00 7.40 -28.55
CA LEU A 753 -0.28 8.20 -27.54
C LEU A 753 -0.59 7.74 -26.10
N LEU A 754 -1.68 7.01 -25.88
CA LEU A 754 -2.05 6.55 -24.54
C LEU A 754 -1.17 5.40 -24.03
N VAL A 755 -0.53 4.66 -24.93
CA VAL A 755 0.27 3.48 -24.60
C VAL A 755 1.69 3.85 -24.16
N ASN A 756 2.24 4.93 -24.73
CA ASN A 756 3.54 5.44 -24.38
C ASN A 756 3.44 6.89 -23.87
N PRO A 757 3.44 7.11 -22.55
CA PRO A 757 3.29 8.46 -21.98
C PRO A 757 4.35 9.48 -22.46
N ALA A 758 5.52 9.02 -22.88
CA ALA A 758 6.56 9.90 -23.44
C ALA A 758 6.09 10.59 -24.74
N ASP A 759 5.24 9.92 -25.52
CA ASP A 759 4.72 10.48 -26.76
C ASP A 759 3.65 11.56 -26.51
N LEU A 760 3.00 11.52 -25.32
CA LEU A 760 2.03 12.55 -24.92
C LEU A 760 2.65 13.94 -24.72
N SER A 761 3.93 14.03 -24.40
CA SER A 761 4.66 15.31 -24.27
C SER A 761 4.66 16.12 -25.58
N SER A 762 4.53 15.45 -26.72
CA SER A 762 4.38 16.07 -28.04
C SER A 762 2.95 16.50 -28.37
N TYR A 763 1.97 16.09 -27.55
CA TYR A 763 0.56 16.41 -27.73
C TYR A 763 0.34 17.90 -27.47
N LYS A 764 0.18 18.71 -28.52
CA LYS A 764 -0.16 20.10 -28.37
C LYS A 764 -1.58 20.23 -27.82
N TRP A 765 -1.69 20.85 -26.67
CA TRP A 765 -2.97 21.13 -26.02
C TRP A 765 -3.92 21.84 -26.99
N LYS A 766 -5.03 21.18 -27.35
CA LYS A 766 -6.09 21.75 -28.18
C LYS A 766 -7.17 22.39 -27.29
N ALA A 767 -7.90 23.35 -27.87
CA ALA A 767 -9.06 23.96 -27.24
C ALA A 767 -10.08 22.87 -26.84
N GLY A 768 -10.40 22.77 -25.54
CA GLY A 768 -11.28 21.73 -24.97
C GLY A 768 -10.69 21.00 -23.75
N GLY A 769 -9.39 21.15 -23.51
CA GLY A 769 -8.75 20.70 -22.27
C GLY A 769 -9.02 21.65 -21.09
N MET A 770 -8.69 21.19 -19.90
CA MET A 770 -8.82 22.02 -18.68
C MET A 770 -7.57 21.94 -17.80
N THR A 771 -7.25 23.05 -17.17
CA THR A 771 -6.31 23.10 -16.05
C THR A 771 -7.05 22.75 -14.79
N TRP A 772 -6.57 21.76 -14.05
CA TRP A 772 -7.26 21.23 -12.89
C TRP A 772 -6.32 21.07 -11.70
N ASN A 773 -6.75 21.59 -10.55
CA ASN A 773 -6.08 21.34 -9.28
C ASN A 773 -6.95 20.37 -8.45
N PRO A 774 -6.49 19.13 -8.22
CA PRO A 774 -7.25 18.10 -7.51
C PRO A 774 -7.68 18.50 -6.11
N ASN A 775 -6.90 19.31 -5.41
CA ASN A 775 -7.18 19.73 -4.05
C ASN A 775 -8.47 20.55 -3.93
N THR A 776 -8.87 21.24 -5.00
CA THR A 776 -10.11 22.03 -5.02
C THR A 776 -11.37 21.17 -5.15
N ILE A 777 -11.25 19.95 -5.65
CA ILE A 777 -12.38 19.08 -6.02
C ILE A 777 -12.37 17.77 -5.23
N ALA A 778 -11.26 17.04 -5.23
CA ALA A 778 -11.14 15.71 -4.62
C ALA A 778 -11.14 15.77 -3.08
N GLY A 779 -10.53 16.80 -2.48
CA GLY A 779 -10.40 16.94 -1.02
C GLY A 779 -11.72 17.16 -0.27
N LYS A 780 -12.77 17.66 -0.95
CA LYS A 780 -14.09 17.92 -0.34
C LYS A 780 -15.11 16.79 -0.52
N ALA A 781 -14.78 15.75 -1.30
CA ALA A 781 -15.71 14.65 -1.57
C ALA A 781 -14.95 13.32 -1.62
N LYS A 782 -15.06 12.54 -0.58
CA LYS A 782 -14.71 11.11 -0.63
C LYS A 782 -15.26 10.53 -1.94
N ARG A 783 -14.40 9.92 -2.78
CA ARG A 783 -14.75 9.34 -4.09
C ARG A 783 -15.16 10.37 -5.16
N GLY A 784 -14.51 11.52 -5.22
CA GLY A 784 -14.78 12.49 -6.31
C GLY A 784 -14.21 12.09 -7.66
N VAL A 785 -13.11 11.37 -7.68
CA VAL A 785 -12.44 10.89 -8.90
C VAL A 785 -11.87 9.49 -8.71
N GLU A 786 -11.69 8.77 -9.83
CA GLU A 786 -10.88 7.55 -9.92
C GLU A 786 -9.76 7.76 -10.92
N VAL A 787 -8.61 7.17 -10.64
CA VAL A 787 -7.39 7.32 -11.46
C VAL A 787 -6.98 5.96 -12.00
N PHE A 788 -6.68 5.92 -13.31
CA PHE A 788 -6.36 4.69 -14.01
C PHE A 788 -5.05 4.83 -14.79
N ASN A 789 -4.38 3.68 -14.96
CA ASN A 789 -3.34 3.49 -15.96
C ASN A 789 -3.95 2.87 -17.20
N VAL A 790 -3.42 3.21 -18.37
CA VAL A 790 -3.83 2.59 -19.64
C VAL A 790 -2.96 1.37 -19.90
N LYS A 791 -3.58 0.27 -20.34
CA LYS A 791 -2.90 -0.95 -20.73
C LYS A 791 -3.51 -1.50 -22.02
N GLN A 792 -2.71 -2.03 -22.91
CA GLN A 792 -3.20 -2.73 -24.10
C GLN A 792 -3.49 -4.19 -23.78
N ARG A 793 -4.64 -4.69 -24.21
CA ARG A 793 -5.05 -6.11 -24.16
C ARG A 793 -5.52 -6.57 -25.54
N ARG A 794 -5.30 -7.85 -25.83
CA ARG A 794 -5.79 -8.53 -27.02
C ARG A 794 -7.03 -9.33 -26.65
N PHE A 795 -8.07 -9.25 -27.41
CA PHE A 795 -9.28 -10.04 -27.21
C PHE A 795 -9.67 -10.76 -28.50
N SER A 796 -10.09 -11.99 -28.35
CA SER A 796 -10.50 -12.87 -29.47
C SER A 796 -11.89 -13.43 -29.24
N LEU A 797 -12.52 -13.93 -30.30
CA LEU A 797 -13.78 -14.64 -30.22
C LEU A 797 -13.64 -15.84 -29.26
N GLY A 798 -14.59 -16.05 -28.36
CA GLY A 798 -14.54 -17.10 -27.35
C GLY A 798 -13.76 -16.75 -26.08
N GLU A 799 -13.13 -15.57 -26.03
CA GLU A 799 -12.36 -15.10 -24.89
C GLU A 799 -13.18 -14.98 -23.62
N GLN A 800 -12.62 -15.40 -22.48
CA GLN A 800 -13.25 -15.20 -21.18
C GLN A 800 -12.96 -13.80 -20.65
N PHE A 801 -14.00 -13.02 -20.43
CA PHE A 801 -13.90 -11.66 -19.90
C PHE A 801 -14.49 -11.52 -18.50
N LYS A 802 -14.11 -10.43 -17.82
CA LYS A 802 -14.78 -9.87 -16.64
C LYS A 802 -14.82 -8.36 -16.71
N TRP A 803 -15.83 -7.76 -16.08
CA TRP A 803 -15.83 -6.33 -15.81
C TRP A 803 -14.98 -6.00 -14.59
N THR A 804 -14.16 -4.96 -14.69
CA THR A 804 -13.26 -4.51 -13.61
C THR A 804 -13.84 -3.35 -12.81
N LYS A 805 -14.98 -2.80 -13.22
CA LYS A 805 -15.64 -1.65 -12.60
C LYS A 805 -17.16 -1.83 -12.55
N THR A 806 -17.79 -1.20 -11.54
CA THR A 806 -19.26 -1.05 -11.48
C THR A 806 -19.63 0.33 -11.99
N ASP A 807 -20.52 0.38 -12.96
CA ASP A 807 -21.17 1.57 -13.50
C ASP A 807 -22.68 1.38 -13.59
N ARG A 808 -23.38 2.20 -14.39
CA ARG A 808 -24.84 2.07 -14.57
C ARG A 808 -25.27 0.79 -15.24
N GLN A 809 -24.43 0.19 -16.07
CA GLN A 809 -24.75 -0.95 -16.93
C GLN A 809 -23.98 -2.21 -16.57
N ASN A 810 -22.79 -2.08 -15.97
CA ASN A 810 -21.87 -3.15 -15.67
C ASN A 810 -21.67 -3.28 -14.18
N ARG A 811 -21.42 -4.49 -13.70
CA ARG A 811 -21.04 -4.74 -12.31
C ARG A 811 -19.64 -5.35 -12.26
N ASN A 812 -18.79 -4.81 -11.39
CA ASN A 812 -17.47 -5.37 -11.15
C ASN A 812 -17.55 -6.86 -10.77
N GLY A 813 -16.74 -7.69 -11.45
CA GLY A 813 -16.71 -9.15 -11.28
C GLY A 813 -17.73 -9.90 -12.15
N GLU A 814 -18.66 -9.23 -12.82
CA GLU A 814 -19.55 -9.86 -13.79
C GLU A 814 -18.75 -10.34 -14.99
N ARG A 815 -19.03 -11.56 -15.45
CA ARG A 815 -18.16 -12.30 -16.36
C ARG A 815 -18.94 -13.10 -17.39
N GLY A 816 -18.26 -13.52 -18.45
CA GLY A 816 -18.81 -14.31 -19.53
C GLY A 816 -17.78 -14.60 -20.60
N ILE A 817 -18.25 -14.84 -21.81
CA ILE A 817 -17.44 -15.07 -23.00
C ILE A 817 -17.77 -14.05 -24.09
N ILE A 818 -16.80 -13.73 -24.90
CA ILE A 818 -16.99 -12.90 -26.10
C ILE A 818 -17.60 -13.79 -27.18
N ALA A 819 -18.86 -13.52 -27.51
CA ALA A 819 -19.65 -14.33 -28.43
C ALA A 819 -19.50 -13.90 -29.90
N ASP A 820 -19.16 -12.63 -30.16
CA ASP A 820 -18.91 -12.07 -31.48
C ASP A 820 -18.09 -10.81 -31.43
N ILE A 821 -17.23 -10.59 -32.43
CA ILE A 821 -16.47 -9.35 -32.62
C ILE A 821 -16.56 -8.94 -34.07
N ASN A 822 -17.14 -7.78 -34.35
CA ASN A 822 -17.20 -7.20 -35.66
C ASN A 822 -16.26 -5.99 -35.76
N ALA A 823 -15.07 -6.19 -36.34
CA ALA A 823 -14.06 -5.16 -36.50
C ALA A 823 -14.52 -4.00 -37.41
N GLN A 824 -15.39 -4.26 -38.40
CA GLN A 824 -15.84 -3.23 -39.33
C GLN A 824 -16.83 -2.27 -38.69
N THR A 825 -17.73 -2.78 -37.86
CA THR A 825 -18.74 -1.96 -37.13
C THR A 825 -18.22 -1.49 -35.78
N GLY A 826 -17.07 -2.00 -35.29
CA GLY A 826 -16.55 -1.73 -33.97
C GLY A 826 -17.43 -2.29 -32.83
N GLN A 827 -18.17 -3.37 -33.09
CA GLN A 827 -19.10 -3.96 -32.12
C GLN A 827 -18.58 -5.28 -31.57
N MET A 828 -18.79 -5.51 -30.27
CA MET A 828 -18.50 -6.76 -29.57
C MET A 828 -19.72 -7.25 -28.82
N THR A 829 -20.08 -8.51 -29.00
CA THR A 829 -21.21 -9.15 -28.31
C THR A 829 -20.67 -10.00 -27.15
N LEU A 830 -21.11 -9.69 -25.96
CA LEU A 830 -20.75 -10.34 -24.69
C LEU A 830 -21.89 -11.27 -24.27
N LYS A 831 -21.61 -12.54 -24.02
CA LYS A 831 -22.56 -13.52 -23.46
C LYS A 831 -22.18 -13.81 -22.00
N TYR A 832 -23.07 -13.47 -21.09
CA TYR A 832 -22.85 -13.61 -19.65
C TYR A 832 -23.17 -15.03 -19.15
N GLU A 833 -22.62 -15.42 -17.98
CA GLU A 833 -22.90 -16.72 -17.33
C GLU A 833 -24.38 -16.96 -17.02
N ASN A 834 -25.17 -15.90 -16.82
CA ASN A 834 -26.63 -15.99 -16.61
C ASN A 834 -27.44 -16.20 -17.88
N GLY A 835 -26.79 -16.42 -19.04
CA GLY A 835 -27.39 -16.64 -20.33
C GLY A 835 -27.81 -15.38 -21.09
N THR A 836 -27.73 -14.20 -20.51
CA THR A 836 -28.03 -12.94 -21.20
C THR A 836 -26.87 -12.54 -22.12
N SER A 837 -27.20 -11.78 -23.18
CA SER A 837 -26.21 -11.23 -24.11
C SER A 837 -26.36 -9.72 -24.23
N ARG A 838 -25.24 -9.03 -24.46
CA ARG A 838 -25.17 -7.58 -24.66
C ARG A 838 -24.13 -7.25 -25.72
N THR A 839 -24.48 -6.38 -26.66
CA THR A 839 -23.52 -5.81 -27.61
C THR A 839 -23.04 -4.45 -27.10
N ILE A 840 -21.73 -4.25 -27.12
CA ILE A 840 -21.06 -3.00 -26.76
C ILE A 840 -20.30 -2.48 -27.99
N ASN A 841 -20.05 -1.16 -28.04
CA ASN A 841 -19.16 -0.59 -29.02
C ASN A 841 -17.73 -0.57 -28.44
N LEU A 842 -16.74 -0.99 -29.21
CA LEU A 842 -15.34 -1.06 -28.80
C LEU A 842 -14.74 0.33 -28.47
N ASN A 843 -15.33 1.39 -29.05
CA ASN A 843 -14.95 2.78 -28.78
C ASN A 843 -15.70 3.40 -27.59
N ASP A 844 -16.67 2.70 -27.01
CA ASP A 844 -17.40 3.20 -25.84
C ASP A 844 -16.50 3.15 -24.59
N ASN A 845 -16.70 4.12 -23.73
CA ASN A 845 -16.01 4.17 -22.44
C ASN A 845 -16.13 2.89 -21.61
N ASP A 846 -17.21 2.14 -21.78
CA ASP A 846 -17.44 0.88 -21.06
C ASP A 846 -16.47 -0.22 -21.51
N ALA A 847 -16.13 -0.31 -22.80
CA ALA A 847 -15.19 -1.31 -23.32
C ALA A 847 -13.81 -1.24 -22.62
N HIS A 848 -13.41 -0.06 -22.19
CA HIS A 848 -12.15 0.14 -21.47
C HIS A 848 -12.08 -0.49 -20.08
N THR A 849 -13.16 -1.02 -19.53
CA THR A 849 -13.20 -1.68 -18.21
C THR A 849 -13.31 -3.20 -18.28
N LEU A 850 -13.12 -3.80 -19.46
CA LEU A 850 -12.98 -5.24 -19.66
C LEU A 850 -11.54 -5.70 -19.29
N ASP A 851 -11.40 -6.93 -18.78
CA ASP A 851 -10.12 -7.61 -18.59
C ASP A 851 -10.32 -9.13 -18.68
N TYR A 852 -9.22 -9.88 -18.86
CA TYR A 852 -9.25 -11.34 -18.86
C TYR A 852 -9.77 -11.91 -17.54
N ASN A 853 -10.43 -13.07 -17.61
CA ASN A 853 -10.97 -13.76 -16.46
C ASN A 853 -10.19 -15.03 -16.06
N TYR A 854 -9.00 -15.28 -16.58
CA TYR A 854 -8.24 -16.52 -16.39
C TYR A 854 -7.62 -16.66 -15.00
N VAL A 855 -6.87 -15.67 -14.56
CA VAL A 855 -6.07 -15.73 -13.33
C VAL A 855 -6.64 -14.80 -12.26
N LYS A 856 -6.73 -15.29 -11.02
CA LYS A 856 -7.26 -14.53 -9.87
C LYS A 856 -6.16 -14.15 -8.90
N THR A 857 -6.34 -13.05 -8.19
CA THR A 857 -5.56 -12.75 -6.99
C THR A 857 -6.11 -13.55 -5.80
N ALA A 858 -5.35 -13.67 -4.72
CA ALA A 858 -5.84 -14.32 -3.50
C ALA A 858 -7.13 -13.66 -2.96
N PHE A 859 -7.22 -12.32 -3.03
CA PHE A 859 -8.39 -11.57 -2.59
C PHE A 859 -9.63 -11.89 -3.45
N VAL A 860 -9.50 -11.89 -4.77
CA VAL A 860 -10.60 -12.19 -5.71
C VAL A 860 -11.00 -13.65 -5.65
N SER A 861 -10.08 -14.56 -5.30
CA SER A 861 -10.40 -15.99 -5.14
C SER A 861 -11.21 -16.30 -3.87
N GLN A 862 -11.34 -15.35 -2.94
CA GLN A 862 -12.15 -15.53 -1.73
C GLN A 862 -13.63 -15.68 -2.14
N GLY A 863 -14.29 -16.69 -1.60
CA GLY A 863 -15.66 -17.05 -2.00
C GLY A 863 -15.77 -17.99 -3.20
N LEU A 864 -14.70 -18.16 -4.02
CA LEU A 864 -14.65 -19.14 -5.10
C LEU A 864 -14.20 -20.52 -4.61
N ASP A 865 -14.47 -21.55 -5.39
CA ASP A 865 -13.91 -22.89 -5.22
C ASP A 865 -13.76 -23.59 -6.57
N ALA A 866 -12.85 -24.56 -6.65
CA ALA A 866 -12.59 -25.33 -7.85
C ALA A 866 -12.19 -26.76 -7.52
N LYS A 867 -12.39 -27.69 -8.44
CA LYS A 867 -11.92 -29.07 -8.30
C LYS A 867 -10.40 -29.10 -8.13
N ARG A 868 -9.69 -28.33 -8.94
CA ARG A 868 -8.22 -28.23 -8.96
C ARG A 868 -7.77 -26.76 -8.82
N VAL A 869 -6.79 -26.51 -7.99
CA VAL A 869 -6.22 -25.17 -7.75
C VAL A 869 -4.72 -25.16 -8.05
N PHE A 870 -4.28 -24.18 -8.83
CA PHE A 870 -2.87 -23.86 -9.04
C PHE A 870 -2.55 -22.57 -8.27
N MET A 871 -1.64 -22.61 -7.31
CA MET A 871 -1.33 -21.45 -6.47
C MET A 871 0.15 -21.11 -6.45
N MET A 872 0.47 -19.83 -6.71
CA MET A 872 1.82 -19.29 -6.69
C MET A 872 2.11 -18.54 -5.39
N SER A 873 3.37 -18.66 -4.89
CA SER A 873 3.89 -17.91 -3.73
C SER A 873 5.27 -17.34 -4.06
N GLU A 874 5.33 -16.07 -4.44
CA GLU A 874 6.53 -15.38 -4.91
C GLU A 874 7.17 -14.53 -3.82
N PHE A 875 8.41 -14.81 -3.48
CA PHE A 875 9.12 -14.20 -2.35
C PHE A 875 9.55 -12.74 -2.56
N HIS A 876 9.60 -12.23 -3.80
CA HIS A 876 9.87 -10.81 -4.05
C HIS A 876 8.71 -9.92 -3.54
N ARG A 877 7.52 -10.48 -3.39
CA ARG A 877 6.34 -9.85 -2.79
C ARG A 877 6.14 -10.33 -1.34
N ARG A 878 7.00 -9.89 -0.43
CA ARG A 878 7.01 -10.35 0.97
C ARG A 878 5.64 -10.25 1.65
N ASN A 879 4.88 -9.20 1.38
CA ASN A 879 3.56 -8.98 1.99
C ASN A 879 2.48 -9.94 1.49
N LEU A 880 2.67 -10.58 0.33
CA LEU A 880 1.74 -11.54 -0.27
C LEU A 880 2.04 -13.00 0.13
N VAL A 881 3.20 -13.25 0.78
CA VAL A 881 3.60 -14.57 1.30
C VAL A 881 3.40 -14.57 2.82
N ASN A 882 2.19 -14.85 3.26
CA ASN A 882 1.77 -14.89 4.66
C ASN A 882 0.71 -15.97 4.88
N GLN A 883 0.41 -16.28 6.15
CA GLN A 883 -0.51 -17.34 6.58
C GLN A 883 -1.90 -17.20 5.95
N LYS A 884 -2.51 -16.00 6.05
CA LYS A 884 -3.86 -15.74 5.54
C LYS A 884 -3.97 -15.90 4.03
N SER A 885 -3.01 -15.34 3.27
CA SER A 885 -2.95 -15.49 1.81
C SER A 885 -2.77 -16.95 1.41
N PHE A 886 -1.94 -17.70 2.14
CA PHE A 886 -1.71 -19.11 1.89
C PHE A 886 -2.96 -19.95 2.17
N TYR A 887 -3.60 -19.74 3.33
CA TYR A 887 -4.83 -20.42 3.73
C TYR A 887 -5.98 -20.16 2.76
N VAL A 888 -6.19 -18.89 2.35
CA VAL A 888 -7.23 -18.55 1.35
C VAL A 888 -7.00 -19.33 0.06
N LYS A 889 -5.80 -19.32 -0.49
CA LYS A 889 -5.48 -20.04 -1.73
C LYS A 889 -5.70 -21.55 -1.59
N LEU A 890 -5.18 -22.13 -0.50
CA LEU A 890 -5.27 -23.56 -0.23
C LEU A 890 -6.71 -24.03 -0.05
N SER A 891 -7.52 -23.28 0.69
CA SER A 891 -8.91 -23.62 1.01
C SER A 891 -9.88 -23.53 -0.18
N ARG A 892 -9.41 -23.09 -1.38
CA ARG A 892 -10.24 -23.06 -2.60
C ARG A 892 -10.40 -24.41 -3.26
N MET A 893 -9.49 -25.36 -3.04
CA MET A 893 -9.57 -26.70 -3.62
C MET A 893 -10.76 -27.49 -3.09
N LYS A 894 -11.39 -28.26 -3.95
CA LYS A 894 -12.31 -29.38 -3.60
C LYS A 894 -11.57 -30.70 -3.54
N GLU A 895 -10.69 -30.97 -4.49
CA GLU A 895 -9.98 -32.25 -4.60
C GLU A 895 -8.46 -32.09 -4.66
N PHE A 896 -7.95 -31.19 -5.52
CA PHE A 896 -6.53 -31.10 -5.83
C PHE A 896 -5.99 -29.68 -5.69
N VAL A 897 -4.76 -29.57 -5.21
CA VAL A 897 -3.99 -28.32 -5.22
C VAL A 897 -2.57 -28.56 -5.71
N HIS A 898 -2.04 -27.64 -6.52
CA HIS A 898 -0.64 -27.58 -6.94
C HIS A 898 -0.03 -26.28 -6.41
N ILE A 899 1.09 -26.41 -5.67
CA ILE A 899 1.76 -25.28 -5.00
C ILE A 899 3.06 -25.00 -5.73
N TYR A 900 3.29 -23.74 -6.10
CA TYR A 900 4.49 -23.24 -6.75
C TYR A 900 5.13 -22.14 -5.90
N THR A 901 6.45 -22.20 -5.76
CA THR A 901 7.22 -21.16 -5.07
C THR A 901 8.59 -20.97 -5.72
N ASN A 902 9.06 -19.74 -5.80
CA ASN A 902 10.36 -19.38 -6.36
C ASN A 902 11.50 -19.46 -5.32
N LYS A 903 11.31 -20.24 -4.25
CA LYS A 903 12.29 -20.53 -3.21
C LYS A 903 12.12 -21.97 -2.72
N SER A 904 13.06 -22.44 -1.88
CA SER A 904 12.96 -23.77 -1.27
C SER A 904 11.74 -23.89 -0.34
N LYS A 905 11.32 -25.13 -0.09
CA LYS A 905 10.22 -25.49 0.82
C LYS A 905 10.46 -24.93 2.22
N GLU A 906 11.66 -25.07 2.75
CA GLU A 906 12.05 -24.64 4.10
C GLU A 906 11.88 -23.12 4.23
N ARG A 907 12.34 -22.33 3.24
CA ARG A 907 12.17 -20.88 3.22
C ARG A 907 10.70 -20.46 3.16
N LEU A 908 9.86 -21.22 2.47
CA LEU A 908 8.43 -20.94 2.44
C LEU A 908 7.79 -21.21 3.81
N ILE A 909 8.13 -22.34 4.45
CA ILE A 909 7.69 -22.68 5.81
C ILE A 909 8.09 -21.58 6.79
N ASP A 910 9.36 -21.17 6.80
CA ASP A 910 9.88 -20.11 7.67
C ASP A 910 9.13 -18.77 7.46
N ALA A 911 8.86 -18.43 6.21
CA ALA A 911 8.14 -17.21 5.88
C ALA A 911 6.68 -17.25 6.36
N LEU A 912 6.01 -18.37 6.21
CA LEU A 912 4.64 -18.57 6.69
C LEU A 912 4.59 -18.58 8.22
N ALA A 913 5.55 -19.24 8.89
CA ALA A 913 5.64 -19.22 10.35
C ALA A 913 5.87 -17.80 10.92
N ALA A 914 6.63 -16.96 10.19
CA ALA A 914 7.00 -15.63 10.64
C ALA A 914 5.96 -14.52 10.32
N ARG A 915 4.99 -14.76 9.42
CA ARG A 915 4.10 -13.71 8.88
C ARG A 915 2.64 -14.16 8.93
N SER A 916 1.90 -13.64 9.89
CA SER A 916 0.46 -13.92 10.02
C SER A 916 -0.35 -13.39 8.84
N GLY A 917 -0.03 -12.20 8.36
CA GLY A 917 -0.85 -11.45 7.40
C GLY A 917 -1.98 -10.66 8.07
N ASP A 918 -1.95 -10.56 9.40
CA ASP A 918 -2.91 -9.77 10.15
C ASP A 918 -2.66 -8.28 9.99
N LYS A 919 -3.74 -7.52 9.89
CA LYS A 919 -3.72 -6.07 10.08
C LYS A 919 -3.38 -5.74 11.54
N GLN A 920 -2.72 -4.62 11.74
CA GLN A 920 -2.46 -4.10 13.09
C GLN A 920 -3.73 -3.40 13.61
N SER A 921 -3.99 -3.51 14.91
CA SER A 921 -5.02 -2.75 15.61
C SER A 921 -4.39 -1.56 16.33
N ALA A 922 -5.02 -0.39 16.29
CA ALA A 922 -4.56 0.78 17.06
C ALA A 922 -4.58 0.48 18.57
N LEU A 923 -5.57 -0.29 19.03
CA LEU A 923 -5.72 -0.66 20.44
C LEU A 923 -4.58 -1.55 20.95
N GLU A 924 -4.02 -2.43 20.12
CA GLU A 924 -2.85 -3.24 20.48
C GLU A 924 -1.63 -2.37 20.79
N HIS A 925 -1.48 -1.27 20.05
CA HIS A 925 -0.35 -0.35 20.14
C HIS A 925 -0.49 0.72 21.23
N ALA A 926 -1.68 0.91 21.82
CA ALA A 926 -1.92 1.91 22.86
C ALA A 926 -1.53 1.44 24.24
N THR A 927 -1.01 2.34 25.09
CA THR A 927 -0.73 2.05 26.50
C THR A 927 -2.02 1.83 27.28
N ASP A 928 -1.98 1.04 28.37
CA ASP A 928 -3.16 0.79 29.20
C ASP A 928 -3.72 2.08 29.81
N ARG A 929 -2.85 3.06 30.13
CA ARG A 929 -3.26 4.38 30.60
C ARG A 929 -3.98 5.16 29.49
N ALA A 930 -3.43 5.20 28.28
CA ALA A 930 -4.07 5.84 27.12
C ALA A 930 -5.41 5.18 26.77
N LYS A 931 -5.50 3.84 26.85
CA LYS A 931 -6.74 3.07 26.69
C LYS A 931 -7.77 3.49 27.75
N ALA A 932 -7.39 3.60 29.01
CA ALA A 932 -8.28 3.97 30.12
C ALA A 932 -8.73 5.44 30.03
N ASP A 933 -7.84 6.37 29.69
CA ASP A 933 -8.15 7.80 29.59
C ASP A 933 -9.05 8.10 28.37
N LEU A 934 -8.83 7.43 27.24
CA LEU A 934 -9.71 7.52 26.08
C LEU A 934 -11.09 6.88 26.33
N LEU A 935 -11.17 5.79 27.06
CA LEU A 935 -12.46 5.22 27.50
C LEU A 935 -13.24 6.20 28.36
N LYS A 936 -12.57 6.93 29.28
CA LYS A 936 -13.20 7.96 30.11
C LYS A 936 -13.62 9.19 29.30
N SER A 937 -12.79 9.67 28.36
CA SER A 937 -13.08 10.84 27.55
C SER A 937 -14.20 10.58 26.54
N THR A 938 -14.25 9.40 25.96
CA THR A 938 -15.32 8.97 25.03
C THR A 938 -16.66 8.86 25.78
N PHE A 939 -16.64 8.36 27.02
CA PHE A 939 -17.83 8.31 27.87
C PHE A 939 -18.33 9.71 28.24
N ALA A 940 -17.42 10.63 28.58
CA ALA A 940 -17.76 12.02 28.90
C ALA A 940 -18.35 12.76 27.70
N ARG A 941 -17.76 12.65 26.50
CA ARG A 941 -18.29 13.24 25.25
C ARG A 941 -19.68 12.69 24.89
N ASN A 942 -19.87 11.37 24.99
CA ASN A 942 -21.17 10.74 24.71
C ASN A 942 -22.25 11.22 25.67
N VAL A 943 -21.91 11.46 26.95
CA VAL A 943 -22.81 12.03 27.94
C VAL A 943 -23.12 13.51 27.63
N GLU A 944 -22.13 14.30 27.19
CA GLU A 944 -22.34 15.70 26.77
C GLU A 944 -23.16 15.78 25.46
N GLU A 945 -22.86 14.97 24.44
CA GLU A 945 -23.67 14.91 23.23
C GLU A 945 -25.11 14.46 23.49
N SER A 946 -25.32 13.53 24.42
CA SER A 946 -26.66 13.12 24.86
C SER A 946 -27.38 14.27 25.55
N LYS A 947 -26.71 15.02 26.43
CA LYS A 947 -27.25 16.23 27.09
C LYS A 947 -27.54 17.37 26.09
N HIS A 948 -26.67 17.55 25.07
CA HIS A 948 -26.92 18.52 24.01
C HIS A 948 -28.10 18.13 23.12
N LYS A 949 -28.24 16.84 22.80
CA LYS A 949 -29.42 16.31 22.05
C LYS A 949 -30.70 16.43 22.85
N GLU A 950 -30.69 16.15 24.15
CA GLU A 950 -31.85 16.36 25.03
C GLU A 950 -32.21 17.85 25.16
N LYS A 951 -31.20 18.77 25.25
CA LYS A 951 -31.46 20.20 25.25
C LYS A 951 -32.02 20.69 23.91
N ALA A 952 -31.48 20.19 22.78
CA ALA A 952 -31.99 20.54 21.45
C ALA A 952 -33.43 20.01 21.26
N THR A 953 -33.78 18.82 21.76
CA THR A 953 -35.13 18.25 21.69
C THR A 953 -36.08 19.00 22.60
N LYS A 954 -35.64 19.43 23.81
CA LYS A 954 -36.42 20.28 24.71
C LYS A 954 -36.64 21.69 24.12
N ASN A 955 -35.64 22.30 23.47
CA ASN A 955 -35.77 23.59 22.81
C ASN A 955 -36.68 23.51 21.57
N HIS A 956 -36.65 22.41 20.80
CA HIS A 956 -37.59 22.19 19.69
C HIS A 956 -39.02 21.94 20.17
N SER A 957 -39.20 21.28 21.30
CA SER A 957 -40.51 21.07 21.89
C SER A 957 -41.07 22.36 22.55
N ALA A 958 -40.20 23.25 23.09
CA ALA A 958 -40.57 24.55 23.60
C ALA A 958 -40.93 25.53 22.46
N ALA A 959 -40.11 25.58 21.38
CA ALA A 959 -40.41 26.39 20.21
C ALA A 959 -41.72 25.96 19.50
N SER A 960 -41.98 24.67 19.42
CA SER A 960 -43.27 24.15 18.88
C SER A 960 -44.47 24.42 19.75
N LYS A 961 -44.29 24.62 21.08
CA LYS A 961 -45.33 25.04 22.01
C LYS A 961 -45.57 26.55 21.89
N GLU A 962 -44.53 27.37 21.75
CA GLU A 962 -44.67 28.81 21.51
C GLU A 962 -45.37 29.14 20.17
N ASP A 963 -45.01 28.42 19.09
CA ASP A 963 -45.67 28.59 17.78
C ASP A 963 -47.14 28.15 17.82
N LYS A 964 -47.48 27.12 18.61
CA LYS A 964 -48.88 26.70 18.81
C LYS A 964 -49.63 27.70 19.68
N THR A 965 -49.00 28.39 20.59
CA THR A 965 -49.59 29.44 21.42
C THR A 965 -49.79 30.74 20.60
N LYS A 966 -48.79 31.18 19.84
CA LYS A 966 -48.92 32.32 18.91
C LYS A 966 -49.99 32.09 17.83
N SER A 967 -50.09 30.87 17.30
CA SER A 967 -51.16 30.54 16.31
C SER A 967 -52.52 30.47 16.94
N LYS A 968 -52.66 30.17 18.23
CA LYS A 968 -53.96 30.25 18.98
C LYS A 968 -54.33 31.74 19.24
N GLU A 969 -53.38 32.59 19.60
CA GLU A 969 -53.56 34.02 19.79
C GLU A 969 -53.94 34.71 18.50
N ILE A 970 -53.26 34.42 17.39
CA ILE A 970 -53.61 34.96 16.07
C ILE A 970 -55.02 34.53 15.62
N ARG A 971 -55.44 33.29 15.89
CA ARG A 971 -56.80 32.80 15.61
C ARG A 971 -57.86 33.41 16.54
N GLN A 972 -57.51 33.77 17.78
CA GLN A 972 -58.37 34.48 18.67
C GLN A 972 -58.51 35.96 18.26
N PHE A 973 -57.41 36.59 17.79
CA PHE A 973 -57.44 37.98 17.27
C PHE A 973 -58.21 38.09 15.96
N GLN A 974 -58.13 37.10 15.10
CA GLN A 974 -58.97 37.05 13.86
C GLN A 974 -60.46 36.78 14.15
N LYS A 975 -60.79 36.01 15.19
CA LYS A 975 -62.22 35.80 15.61
C LYS A 975 -62.82 37.03 16.27
N VAL A 976 -62.04 37.87 16.92
CA VAL A 976 -62.53 39.10 17.56
C VAL A 976 -62.77 40.22 16.51
N ASN A 977 -61.92 40.27 15.47
CA ASN A 977 -62.12 41.24 14.39
C ASN A 977 -63.24 40.85 13.39
N PHE A 978 -63.59 39.57 13.27
CA PHE A 978 -64.68 39.12 12.40
C PHE A 978 -66.08 39.34 13.04
N ARG A 979 -66.15 39.59 14.37
CA ARG A 979 -67.39 39.92 15.12
C ARG A 979 -67.68 41.43 15.19
N LYS A 980 -66.77 42.32 14.82
CA LYS A 980 -66.96 43.78 14.79
C LYS A 980 -67.23 44.34 13.38
N GLY A 981 -67.28 43.48 12.34
CA GLY A 981 -67.51 43.90 10.97
C GLY A 981 -68.95 43.72 10.44
N PHE A 982 -69.88 43.29 11.26
CA PHE A 982 -71.31 43.18 10.87
C PHE A 982 -72.19 43.91 11.89
N SER A 983 -72.09 45.18 11.99
CA SER A 983 -73.12 46.14 12.45
C SER A 983 -72.71 47.60 12.05
N ARG A 984 -72.98 47.83 10.79
CA ARG A 984 -73.41 49.17 10.26
C ARG A 984 -73.74 48.99 8.78
#